data_e5f0bc77035cf9ca911da1ee8c632b4b
#
_entry.id   e5f0bc77035cf9ca911da1ee8c632b4b
#
_cell.length_a   1.000
_cell.length_b   1.000
_cell.length_c   1.000
_cell.angle_alpha   90.00
_cell.angle_beta   90.00
_cell.angle_gamma   90.00
#
_symmetry.space_group_name_H-M   'P 1'
#
loop_
_entity.id
_entity.type
_entity.pdbx_description
1 polymer ?
#
loop_
_entity_poly.entity_id
_entity_poly.type
_entity_poly.pdbx_seq_one_letter_code
_entity_poly.pdbx_strand_id
1 'polypeptide(L)'
;MNCGCGFPWGLSVNKGKTGTFAIYVNRILFMLLLAVPLCGCRGPAIITLAGSDSAGLRFDTQYREFESTKFDLGYGSLLGVPTYRSYIDGFKDAEVSGRNIEILPNDINAAGVVDYAGRIAVLSDVANDYMEFNVLIDESALYEIEVDYYLVTGNSNSARRALYIDGANPFVESGDLVFYRYFEDAYEPIINSLGDETRPSQIEIPGWRTTGLMDTSGLHSEPFSFYFEKGEHTIRLEHTMADMYISAIRLKAPEAIRPYRQVQAEYRARGYQPVRSEAIVFQAESSAIEKNDPTLRRENDGDPMIQPASATTRKLNVMGGYRWRKGNQSIMWEFTAPEDGLYKMALFVKQQWGDGLPSFRQIAIDGRVPFEELKEYKFEYDTRWSLHELGDSSGAPYEFYLTRGRHTVTMTVKFGPIAEIIESLSNDTQVLSDALLSITMLAGSAPDPNYDYRFFERIPELREMLEYLSYSIVYKYNLMSSLTDGNNAMANNFLTIRAQLENMIRNPFSIARRMGDLTSSQESLSNWYLQLQESPLVIDRFTLGNPGERWIGKRSNVFQRFIVTMKLFFSSFFKDYDNVGSILADNIEINETINVWIARGTEWAEAIKELADESFTPNSGIAINVNVLPGSQLNAGNVNALMLSITSGKAPDVALGVDVTSPVEFAIRDAVYDLSKMPGFEEVRSRFVNALFTPYEYNGGVFAIPETMNFNVMFYRKDILRQYNIPLPQTRRQLYDHVMPALYQNGFEYYHGGLSNSAGGNKDFTQFMFQNGGSYYTEDGYRSALDTPEAYRAFKEYTELFTNYGVPVVANFYQYFRTGIAPIGIGDFGLFMQLSVAAPELAGKWGIAPLPGVEKINSDGTSYIDRTAGSITAQGAIIMKQSNKPEASWEFLKWWSSEEIQARFAREVEALIGAEARWNTANKKAFESLSWKSDDLAVIEEQWVWAREVPVVLGGYFTDRHLANAWNTVVISGGEVREALEKAVKDINRELRMKQEEYGVIINGN
;
A
#
# COMPACT_ATOMS: atom_id res chain seq x y z
N MET A 1 -3.87 -8.14 -39.50
CA MET A 1 -3.68 -7.41 -40.79
C MET A 1 -3.06 -6.08 -40.47
N ASN A 2 -1.81 -5.90 -40.88
CA ASN A 2 -1.03 -4.67 -40.67
C ASN A 2 -1.59 -3.51 -41.49
N CYS A 3 -1.78 -2.35 -40.90
CA CYS A 3 -1.77 -1.08 -41.65
C CYS A 3 -0.78 -0.15 -40.93
N GLY A 4 0.41 -0.05 -41.47
CA GLY A 4 1.38 0.96 -41.12
C GLY A 4 1.07 2.27 -41.86
N CYS A 5 1.10 3.39 -41.16
CA CYS A 5 1.23 4.72 -41.77
C CYS A 5 2.50 5.36 -41.21
N GLY A 6 3.55 5.30 -42.00
CA GLY A 6 4.75 6.09 -41.80
C GLY A 6 4.55 7.51 -42.34
N PHE A 7 4.96 8.51 -41.62
CA PHE A 7 5.15 9.87 -42.12
C PHE A 7 6.60 10.27 -42.01
N PRO A 8 7.20 10.76 -43.10
CA PRO A 8 8.56 11.30 -43.09
C PRO A 8 8.48 12.84 -42.94
N TRP A 9 9.12 13.41 -41.94
CA TRP A 9 9.45 14.85 -41.93
C TRP A 9 10.94 15.07 -41.76
N GLY A 10 11.60 15.32 -42.87
CA GLY A 10 12.86 16.00 -42.85
C GLY A 10 12.63 17.48 -43.22
N LEU A 11 12.93 18.41 -42.35
CA LEU A 11 12.90 19.84 -42.64
C LEU A 11 14.29 20.42 -42.41
N SER A 12 14.96 20.81 -43.52
CA SER A 12 16.14 21.66 -43.51
C SER A 12 15.70 23.13 -43.32
N VAL A 13 16.27 23.78 -42.29
CA VAL A 13 16.01 25.19 -42.01
C VAL A 13 16.92 26.06 -42.91
N ASN A 14 16.33 26.83 -43.80
CA ASN A 14 16.99 27.91 -44.50
C ASN A 14 16.57 29.29 -43.92
N LYS A 15 17.53 30.05 -43.43
CA LYS A 15 17.35 31.40 -42.85
C LYS A 15 17.00 32.42 -43.92
N GLY A 16 15.86 33.05 -43.81
CA GLY A 16 15.57 34.29 -44.52
C GLY A 16 14.10 34.58 -44.72
N LYS A 17 13.58 35.55 -44.02
CA LYS A 17 12.39 36.41 -44.21
C LYS A 17 11.33 36.33 -43.07
N THR A 18 11.41 37.31 -42.20
CA THR A 18 10.56 37.60 -41.03
C THR A 18 9.26 38.33 -41.39
N GLY A 19 8.62 38.03 -42.50
CA GLY A 19 7.35 38.73 -42.83
C GLY A 19 6.13 37.82 -43.05
N THR A 20 6.37 36.53 -43.23
CA THR A 20 5.30 35.58 -43.66
C THR A 20 4.80 34.67 -42.52
N PHE A 21 5.46 34.66 -41.42
CA PHE A 21 5.16 33.75 -40.29
C PHE A 21 3.86 34.14 -39.55
N ALA A 22 3.60 35.43 -39.39
CA ALA A 22 2.38 35.92 -38.70
C ALA A 22 1.06 35.62 -39.43
N ILE A 23 1.12 35.50 -40.78
CA ILE A 23 -0.08 35.19 -41.60
C ILE A 23 -0.37 33.69 -41.63
N TYR A 24 0.66 32.84 -41.54
CA TYR A 24 0.48 31.37 -41.46
C TYR A 24 0.00 30.92 -40.10
N VAL A 25 0.49 31.48 -39.01
CA VAL A 25 0.01 31.16 -37.64
C VAL A 25 -1.45 31.51 -37.47
N ASN A 26 -1.90 32.68 -37.97
CA ASN A 26 -3.31 33.07 -37.91
C ASN A 26 -4.24 32.19 -38.79
N ARG A 27 -3.77 31.66 -39.91
CA ARG A 27 -4.54 30.72 -40.76
C ARG A 27 -4.59 29.32 -40.17
N ILE A 28 -3.55 28.84 -39.52
CA ILE A 28 -3.53 27.53 -38.79
C ILE A 28 -4.41 27.60 -37.55
N LEU A 29 -4.37 28.71 -36.81
CA LEU A 29 -5.25 28.91 -35.65
C LEU A 29 -6.74 29.04 -36.06
N PHE A 30 -7.03 29.64 -37.23
CA PHE A 30 -8.39 29.73 -37.74
C PHE A 30 -8.91 28.40 -38.30
N MET A 31 -8.04 27.56 -38.88
CA MET A 31 -8.41 26.21 -39.32
C MET A 31 -8.56 25.23 -38.16
N LEU A 32 -7.80 25.36 -37.07
CA LEU A 32 -7.98 24.57 -35.85
C LEU A 32 -9.25 24.93 -35.10
N LEU A 33 -9.68 26.22 -35.12
CA LEU A 33 -10.92 26.67 -34.51
C LEU A 33 -12.19 26.26 -35.30
N LEU A 34 -12.06 25.96 -36.60
CA LEU A 34 -13.17 25.48 -37.45
C LEU A 34 -13.24 23.96 -37.58
N ALA A 35 -12.19 23.23 -37.20
CA ALA A 35 -12.16 21.76 -37.26
C ALA A 35 -12.71 21.03 -36.01
N VAL A 36 -12.88 21.75 -34.90
CA VAL A 36 -13.36 21.17 -33.63
C VAL A 36 -14.87 20.80 -33.60
N PRO A 37 -15.78 21.40 -34.43
CA PRO A 37 -17.18 20.97 -34.39
C PRO A 37 -17.55 19.79 -35.29
N LEU A 38 -16.64 19.23 -36.11
CA LEU A 38 -17.00 18.24 -37.13
C LEU A 38 -16.41 16.82 -36.93
N CYS A 39 -15.62 16.58 -35.91
CA CYS A 39 -15.28 15.23 -35.49
C CYS A 39 -16.17 14.78 -34.33
N GLY A 40 -17.43 14.58 -34.62
CA GLY A 40 -18.30 13.74 -33.83
C GLY A 40 -17.81 12.31 -33.97
N CYS A 41 -16.96 11.85 -33.07
CA CYS A 41 -16.70 10.42 -32.91
C CYS A 41 -18.04 9.77 -32.57
N ARG A 42 -18.67 9.13 -33.55
CA ARG A 42 -19.66 8.10 -33.28
C ARG A 42 -18.90 7.00 -32.52
N GLY A 43 -19.16 6.89 -31.24
CA GLY A 43 -18.78 5.72 -30.47
C GLY A 43 -19.28 4.44 -31.15
N PRO A 44 -18.65 3.31 -30.93
CA PRO A 44 -19.11 2.04 -31.46
C PRO A 44 -20.57 1.84 -31.07
N ALA A 45 -21.38 1.44 -32.02
CA ALA A 45 -22.80 1.17 -31.80
C ALA A 45 -22.93 0.16 -30.65
N ILE A 46 -23.54 0.60 -29.55
CA ILE A 46 -23.93 -0.28 -28.46
C ILE A 46 -24.93 -1.26 -29.07
N ILE A 47 -24.52 -2.52 -29.18
CA ILE A 47 -25.46 -3.61 -29.42
C ILE A 47 -26.27 -3.72 -28.12
N THR A 48 -27.39 -3.05 -28.06
CA THR A 48 -28.42 -3.29 -27.08
C THR A 48 -28.92 -4.71 -27.33
N LEU A 49 -28.43 -5.66 -26.51
CA LEU A 49 -29.11 -6.92 -26.33
C LEU A 49 -30.45 -6.61 -25.64
N ALA A 50 -31.44 -6.32 -26.45
CA ALA A 50 -32.82 -6.26 -26.01
C ALA A 50 -33.25 -7.67 -25.63
N GLY A 51 -33.23 -7.94 -24.35
CA GLY A 51 -33.70 -9.16 -23.71
C GLY A 51 -33.89 -8.84 -22.23
N SER A 52 -34.86 -7.96 -21.95
CA SER A 52 -35.34 -7.76 -20.60
C SER A 52 -36.12 -9.00 -20.18
N ASP A 53 -35.43 -10.04 -19.77
CA ASP A 53 -36.08 -11.11 -19.05
C ASP A 53 -36.13 -10.75 -17.57
N SER A 54 -37.32 -10.84 -17.01
CA SER A 54 -37.68 -10.79 -15.59
C SER A 54 -36.96 -11.87 -14.73
N ALA A 55 -35.87 -12.40 -15.20
CA ALA A 55 -34.99 -13.36 -14.52
C ALA A 55 -34.12 -12.71 -13.42
N GLY A 56 -33.85 -11.41 -13.49
CA GLY A 56 -32.96 -10.73 -12.52
C GLY A 56 -33.43 -10.80 -11.07
N LEU A 57 -34.74 -10.77 -10.83
CA LEU A 57 -35.31 -10.87 -9.47
C LEU A 57 -35.25 -12.28 -8.89
N ARG A 58 -35.16 -13.31 -9.73
CA ARG A 58 -35.02 -14.72 -9.27
C ARG A 58 -33.58 -15.06 -8.88
N PHE A 59 -32.57 -14.40 -9.45
CA PHE A 59 -31.17 -14.67 -9.16
C PHE A 59 -30.76 -14.21 -7.76
N ASP A 60 -31.25 -13.04 -7.30
CA ASP A 60 -30.92 -12.52 -5.97
C ASP A 60 -31.39 -13.47 -4.85
N THR A 61 -32.60 -14.01 -4.98
CA THR A 61 -33.13 -14.98 -4.01
C THR A 61 -32.38 -16.32 -4.07
N GLN A 62 -32.00 -16.79 -5.27
CA GLN A 62 -31.24 -18.02 -5.43
C GLN A 62 -29.80 -17.90 -4.94
N TYR A 63 -29.17 -16.75 -5.11
CA TYR A 63 -27.82 -16.49 -4.58
C TYR A 63 -27.82 -16.52 -3.04
N ARG A 64 -28.75 -15.84 -2.39
CA ARG A 64 -28.87 -15.84 -0.92
C ARG A 64 -29.20 -17.21 -0.35
N GLU A 65 -30.05 -18.00 -1.04
CA GLU A 65 -30.28 -19.40 -0.67
C GLU A 65 -29.04 -20.27 -0.85
N PHE A 66 -28.27 -20.06 -1.88
CA PHE A 66 -27.05 -20.80 -2.19
C PHE A 66 -25.93 -20.47 -1.19
N GLU A 67 -25.74 -19.19 -0.86
CA GLU A 67 -24.79 -18.72 0.13
C GLU A 67 -25.10 -19.27 1.53
N SER A 68 -26.37 -19.30 1.89
CA SER A 68 -26.80 -19.77 3.22
C SER A 68 -26.79 -21.28 3.41
N THR A 69 -26.82 -22.09 2.35
CA THR A 69 -27.01 -23.54 2.47
C THR A 69 -25.80 -24.41 2.12
N LYS A 70 -24.82 -23.93 1.34
CA LYS A 70 -23.74 -24.77 0.80
C LYS A 70 -22.31 -24.28 0.93
N PHE A 71 -22.06 -23.00 1.07
CA PHE A 71 -20.74 -22.44 1.09
C PHE A 71 -20.56 -21.43 2.23
N ASP A 72 -20.76 -21.89 3.43
CA ASP A 72 -20.07 -21.31 4.58
C ASP A 72 -18.56 -21.68 4.51
N LEU A 73 -17.99 -21.47 3.33
CA LEU A 73 -16.57 -21.41 3.07
C LEU A 73 -16.07 -20.02 3.46
N GLY A 74 -16.73 -19.43 4.47
CA GLY A 74 -16.21 -18.27 5.14
C GLY A 74 -14.78 -18.56 5.59
N TYR A 75 -13.92 -17.61 5.50
CA TYR A 75 -12.52 -17.61 5.93
C TYR A 75 -12.29 -18.37 7.25
N GLY A 76 -13.31 -18.35 8.13
CA GLY A 76 -13.33 -19.03 9.38
C GLY A 76 -13.37 -20.55 9.30
N SER A 77 -13.83 -21.17 8.22
CA SER A 77 -13.99 -22.63 8.21
C SER A 77 -12.65 -23.37 8.14
N LEU A 78 -11.63 -22.82 7.47
CA LEU A 78 -10.29 -23.41 7.40
C LEU A 78 -9.44 -23.15 8.65
N LEU A 79 -9.66 -22.03 9.35
CA LEU A 79 -9.00 -21.70 10.61
C LEU A 79 -9.88 -22.01 11.84
N GLY A 80 -11.14 -22.40 11.66
CA GLY A 80 -12.11 -22.62 12.72
C GLY A 80 -12.68 -21.34 13.31
N VAL A 81 -12.49 -20.16 12.68
CA VAL A 81 -12.93 -18.84 13.13
C VAL A 81 -13.84 -18.21 12.08
N PRO A 82 -15.11 -17.82 12.37
CA PRO A 82 -16.03 -17.21 11.42
C PRO A 82 -15.61 -15.76 11.04
N THR A 83 -16.15 -15.21 9.95
CA THR A 83 -16.15 -13.76 9.71
C THR A 83 -17.16 -13.08 10.64
N TYR A 84 -17.02 -11.77 10.88
CA TYR A 84 -17.96 -11.02 11.72
C TYR A 84 -19.41 -11.13 11.21
N ARG A 85 -19.63 -11.03 9.90
CA ARG A 85 -20.96 -11.19 9.31
C ARG A 85 -21.56 -12.56 9.60
N SER A 86 -20.81 -13.63 9.39
CA SER A 86 -21.25 -15.00 9.70
C SER A 86 -21.50 -15.18 11.22
N TYR A 87 -20.63 -14.59 12.05
CA TYR A 87 -20.78 -14.61 13.50
C TYR A 87 -22.07 -13.92 13.95
N ILE A 88 -22.30 -12.66 13.52
CA ILE A 88 -23.48 -11.89 13.97
C ILE A 88 -24.79 -12.44 13.40
N ASP A 89 -24.78 -13.00 12.20
CA ASP A 89 -25.95 -13.69 11.62
C ASP A 89 -26.38 -14.89 12.45
N GLY A 90 -25.45 -15.56 13.11
CA GLY A 90 -25.72 -16.63 14.05
C GLY A 90 -26.46 -16.16 15.31
N PHE A 91 -26.38 -14.88 15.65
CA PHE A 91 -26.95 -14.25 16.85
C PHE A 91 -28.00 -13.16 16.55
N LYS A 92 -28.51 -13.09 15.32
CA LYS A 92 -29.49 -12.06 14.89
C LYS A 92 -30.79 -12.02 15.74
N ASP A 93 -31.17 -13.12 16.37
CA ASP A 93 -32.36 -13.25 17.21
C ASP A 93 -31.99 -13.11 18.72
N ALA A 94 -30.73 -12.88 19.07
CA ALA A 94 -30.29 -12.70 20.44
C ALA A 94 -30.79 -11.39 21.02
N GLU A 95 -31.07 -11.39 22.33
CA GLU A 95 -31.44 -10.16 23.03
C GLU A 95 -30.25 -9.20 23.08
N VAL A 96 -30.53 -7.89 23.03
CA VAL A 96 -29.56 -6.82 23.28
C VAL A 96 -29.52 -6.55 24.78
N SER A 97 -28.30 -6.45 25.34
CA SER A 97 -28.14 -6.18 26.78
C SER A 97 -28.80 -4.87 27.21
N GLY A 98 -29.48 -4.88 28.34
CA GLY A 98 -29.98 -3.68 29.01
C GLY A 98 -29.01 -3.12 30.06
N ARG A 99 -27.81 -3.70 30.25
CA ARG A 99 -26.88 -3.37 31.34
C ARG A 99 -25.52 -2.93 30.78
N ASN A 100 -24.87 -2.05 31.57
CA ASN A 100 -23.48 -1.67 31.33
C ASN A 100 -22.61 -2.29 32.44
N ILE A 101 -21.49 -2.90 32.04
CA ILE A 101 -20.47 -3.46 32.94
C ILE A 101 -19.19 -2.66 32.70
N GLU A 102 -18.63 -2.09 33.78
CA GLU A 102 -17.38 -1.32 33.71
C GLU A 102 -16.24 -2.09 34.38
N ILE A 103 -15.12 -2.20 33.73
CA ILE A 103 -13.89 -2.85 34.17
C ILE A 103 -12.83 -1.75 34.31
N LEU A 104 -12.27 -1.63 35.52
CA LEU A 104 -11.25 -0.62 35.85
C LEU A 104 -9.84 -1.22 35.83
N PRO A 105 -8.78 -0.42 35.80
CA PRO A 105 -7.39 -0.88 35.73
C PRO A 105 -6.99 -1.90 36.80
N ASN A 106 -7.58 -1.81 38.00
CA ASN A 106 -7.29 -2.74 39.09
C ASN A 106 -7.94 -4.12 38.93
N ASP A 107 -8.90 -4.25 38.02
CA ASP A 107 -9.59 -5.50 37.71
C ASP A 107 -8.90 -6.23 36.51
N ILE A 108 -7.90 -5.58 35.91
CA ILE A 108 -7.13 -6.12 34.77
C ILE A 108 -5.89 -6.85 35.31
N ASN A 109 -5.73 -8.09 34.94
CA ASN A 109 -4.53 -8.87 35.24
C ASN A 109 -3.38 -8.45 34.30
N ALA A 110 -2.71 -7.34 34.64
CA ALA A 110 -1.54 -6.81 33.94
C ALA A 110 -0.58 -6.17 34.92
N ALA A 111 0.70 -6.10 34.56
CA ALA A 111 1.72 -5.48 35.40
C ALA A 111 1.63 -3.95 35.34
N GLY A 112 1.56 -3.30 36.53
CA GLY A 112 1.82 -1.87 36.63
C GLY A 112 0.63 -0.93 36.35
N VAL A 113 -0.28 -0.83 37.32
CA VAL A 113 -1.26 0.27 37.35
C VAL A 113 -0.53 1.59 37.69
N VAL A 114 -0.70 2.61 36.84
CA VAL A 114 -0.04 3.91 36.98
C VAL A 114 -1.05 5.07 36.87
N ASP A 115 -0.72 6.22 37.43
CA ASP A 115 -1.43 7.48 37.11
C ASP A 115 -0.77 8.06 35.84
N TYR A 116 -1.50 8.10 34.75
CA TYR A 116 -1.05 8.69 33.51
C TYR A 116 -2.03 9.72 32.98
N ALA A 117 -1.53 10.93 32.69
CA ALA A 117 -2.34 12.05 32.22
C ALA A 117 -3.65 12.27 33.05
N GLY A 118 -3.55 12.13 34.38
CA GLY A 118 -4.66 12.37 35.34
C GLY A 118 -5.71 11.26 35.43
N ARG A 119 -5.43 10.07 34.89
CA ARG A 119 -6.26 8.87 35.05
C ARG A 119 -5.42 7.67 35.49
N ILE A 120 -6.03 6.83 36.32
CA ILE A 120 -5.45 5.51 36.62
C ILE A 120 -5.58 4.63 35.39
N ALA A 121 -4.48 4.02 34.97
CA ALA A 121 -4.42 3.27 33.73
C ALA A 121 -3.39 2.13 33.76
N VAL A 122 -3.49 1.20 32.84
CA VAL A 122 -2.52 0.11 32.59
C VAL A 122 -1.88 0.34 31.22
N LEU A 123 -0.56 0.15 31.15
CA LEU A 123 0.19 0.21 29.87
C LEU A 123 0.10 -1.15 29.16
N SER A 124 -0.32 -1.12 27.91
CA SER A 124 -0.24 -2.23 26.95
C SER A 124 0.89 -1.96 25.97
N ASP A 125 1.97 -2.71 26.09
CA ASP A 125 3.19 -2.62 25.28
C ASP A 125 3.74 -4.03 24.98
N VAL A 126 4.89 -4.10 24.33
CA VAL A 126 5.55 -5.39 24.02
C VAL A 126 5.92 -6.19 25.27
N ALA A 127 6.20 -5.54 26.40
CA ALA A 127 6.55 -6.21 27.67
C ALA A 127 5.29 -6.75 28.38
N ASN A 128 4.16 -6.05 28.23
CA ASN A 128 2.82 -6.49 28.63
C ASN A 128 2.04 -6.81 27.35
N ASP A 129 2.42 -7.89 26.70
CA ASP A 129 1.91 -8.30 25.38
C ASP A 129 0.40 -8.60 25.38
N TYR A 130 -0.18 -8.88 26.53
CA TYR A 130 -1.62 -9.02 26.69
C TYR A 130 -2.14 -8.50 28.04
N MET A 131 -3.41 -8.09 28.02
CA MET A 131 -4.22 -7.75 29.20
C MET A 131 -5.40 -8.69 29.27
N GLU A 132 -5.61 -9.29 30.43
CA GLU A 132 -6.69 -10.24 30.66
C GLU A 132 -7.54 -9.81 31.86
N PHE A 133 -8.85 -9.97 31.75
CA PHE A 133 -9.80 -9.65 32.82
C PHE A 133 -11.03 -10.55 32.74
N ASN A 134 -11.64 -10.77 33.88
CA ASN A 134 -12.83 -11.58 34.00
C ASN A 134 -14.07 -10.69 34.10
N VAL A 135 -15.15 -11.09 33.42
CA VAL A 135 -16.43 -10.41 33.45
C VAL A 135 -17.53 -11.39 33.80
N LEU A 136 -18.44 -11.01 34.70
CA LEU A 136 -19.61 -11.81 35.05
C LEU A 136 -20.82 -11.28 34.27
N ILE A 137 -21.37 -12.10 33.40
CA ILE A 137 -22.55 -11.82 32.57
C ILE A 137 -23.78 -12.42 33.24
N ASP A 138 -24.72 -11.57 33.64
CA ASP A 138 -25.94 -11.96 34.36
C ASP A 138 -27.02 -12.57 33.43
N GLU A 139 -27.07 -12.14 32.16
CA GLU A 139 -28.05 -12.55 31.15
C GLU A 139 -27.36 -12.67 29.78
N SER A 140 -27.66 -13.77 29.06
CA SER A 140 -27.09 -13.97 27.72
C SER A 140 -27.62 -12.91 26.76
N ALA A 141 -26.71 -12.13 26.14
CA ALA A 141 -27.06 -11.01 25.27
C ALA A 141 -25.91 -10.54 24.41
N LEU A 142 -26.21 -9.67 23.45
CA LEU A 142 -25.23 -8.92 22.65
C LEU A 142 -24.76 -7.68 23.39
N TYR A 143 -23.46 -7.47 23.40
CA TYR A 143 -22.76 -6.29 23.96
C TYR A 143 -21.82 -5.68 22.95
N GLU A 144 -21.68 -4.37 22.97
CA GLU A 144 -20.52 -3.65 22.40
C GLU A 144 -19.45 -3.49 23.46
N ILE A 145 -18.18 -3.56 23.06
CA ILE A 145 -17.05 -3.29 23.95
C ILE A 145 -16.48 -1.91 23.59
N GLU A 146 -16.43 -1.03 24.59
CA GLU A 146 -15.89 0.33 24.50
C GLU A 146 -14.65 0.44 25.38
N VAL A 147 -13.60 1.13 24.88
CA VAL A 147 -12.32 1.27 25.57
C VAL A 147 -11.95 2.74 25.67
N ASP A 148 -11.59 3.16 26.91
CA ASP A 148 -10.94 4.45 27.18
C ASP A 148 -9.43 4.27 27.06
N TYR A 149 -8.82 4.94 26.08
CA TYR A 149 -7.41 4.76 25.78
C TYR A 149 -6.65 6.08 25.61
N TYR A 150 -5.32 6.02 25.79
CA TYR A 150 -4.40 7.11 25.51
C TYR A 150 -3.17 6.53 24.79
N LEU A 151 -2.86 6.99 23.58
CA LEU A 151 -1.71 6.50 22.81
C LEU A 151 -0.40 7.15 23.27
N VAL A 152 0.64 6.32 23.49
CA VAL A 152 1.96 6.83 23.86
C VAL A 152 2.50 7.70 22.71
N THR A 153 2.94 8.92 23.02
CA THR A 153 3.46 9.89 22.05
C THR A 153 4.82 9.44 21.47
N GLY A 154 5.15 9.94 20.30
CA GLY A 154 6.43 9.64 19.63
C GLY A 154 6.38 8.57 18.54
N ASN A 155 5.25 7.88 18.38
CA ASN A 155 4.95 7.04 17.25
C ASN A 155 3.75 7.61 16.50
N SER A 156 3.76 7.65 15.17
CA SER A 156 2.64 8.18 14.38
C SER A 156 1.63 7.11 13.93
N ASN A 157 1.87 5.85 14.25
CA ASN A 157 0.93 4.77 13.94
C ASN A 157 -0.20 4.73 14.97
N SER A 158 -1.41 4.42 14.51
CA SER A 158 -2.52 4.02 15.37
C SER A 158 -2.21 2.70 16.07
N ALA A 159 -2.68 2.49 17.29
CA ALA A 159 -2.46 1.23 17.99
C ALA A 159 -3.42 0.14 17.47
N ARG A 160 -2.97 -1.11 17.54
CA ARG A 160 -3.78 -2.27 17.19
C ARG A 160 -3.74 -3.33 18.27
N ARG A 161 -4.85 -4.04 18.42
CA ARG A 161 -5.02 -5.13 19.40
C ARG A 161 -5.79 -6.29 18.78
N ALA A 162 -5.49 -7.50 19.24
CA ALA A 162 -6.31 -8.67 18.97
C ALA A 162 -7.18 -8.98 20.21
N LEU A 163 -8.44 -9.34 19.99
CA LEU A 163 -9.38 -9.69 21.06
C LEU A 163 -9.59 -11.21 21.08
N TYR A 164 -9.54 -11.77 22.28
CA TYR A 164 -9.92 -13.15 22.57
C TYR A 164 -10.98 -13.17 23.67
N ILE A 165 -11.98 -14.03 23.50
CA ILE A 165 -13.01 -14.31 24.51
C ILE A 165 -12.91 -15.79 24.84
N ASP A 166 -12.74 -16.12 26.13
CA ASP A 166 -12.57 -17.50 26.61
C ASP A 166 -11.44 -18.27 25.91
N GLY A 167 -10.36 -17.55 25.57
CA GLY A 167 -9.16 -18.08 24.90
C GLY A 167 -9.32 -18.30 23.39
N ALA A 168 -10.45 -17.93 22.79
CA ALA A 168 -10.68 -18.03 21.36
C ALA A 168 -10.94 -16.65 20.73
N ASN A 169 -10.50 -16.45 19.50
CA ASN A 169 -10.87 -15.30 18.70
C ASN A 169 -12.33 -15.50 18.20
N PRO A 170 -13.29 -14.63 18.54
CA PRO A 170 -14.69 -14.84 18.20
C PRO A 170 -14.98 -14.77 16.70
N PHE A 171 -14.25 -13.96 15.97
CA PHE A 171 -14.30 -13.85 14.50
C PHE A 171 -12.99 -13.24 13.98
N VAL A 172 -12.73 -13.39 12.68
CA VAL A 172 -11.44 -13.04 12.07
C VAL A 172 -11.06 -11.58 12.31
N GLU A 173 -12.00 -10.64 12.13
CA GLU A 173 -11.77 -9.20 12.20
C GLU A 173 -11.46 -8.72 13.63
N SER A 174 -11.86 -9.48 14.66
CA SER A 174 -11.49 -9.17 16.06
C SER A 174 -9.99 -9.39 16.34
N GLY A 175 -9.26 -9.99 15.42
CA GLY A 175 -7.79 -10.13 15.48
C GLY A 175 -7.01 -8.88 15.09
N ASP A 176 -7.68 -7.81 14.59
CA ASP A 176 -7.00 -6.58 14.15
C ASP A 176 -7.87 -5.33 14.41
N LEU A 177 -8.04 -5.00 15.68
CA LEU A 177 -8.82 -3.85 16.16
C LEU A 177 -7.96 -2.58 16.20
N VAL A 178 -8.50 -1.44 15.76
CA VAL A 178 -7.76 -0.18 15.63
C VAL A 178 -8.15 0.86 16.68
N PHE A 179 -7.13 1.56 17.21
CA PHE A 179 -7.25 2.68 18.12
C PHE A 179 -6.54 3.89 17.51
N TYR A 180 -7.31 4.87 17.00
CA TYR A 180 -6.80 5.96 16.19
C TYR A 180 -6.06 7.03 16.99
N ARG A 181 -4.98 7.58 16.36
CA ARG A 181 -4.39 8.88 16.73
C ARG A 181 -5.13 9.99 16.04
N TYR A 182 -5.06 11.18 16.61
CA TYR A 182 -5.69 12.36 16.06
C TYR A 182 -4.67 13.47 15.85
N PHE A 183 -4.86 14.24 14.77
CA PHE A 183 -3.91 15.25 14.31
C PHE A 183 -4.63 16.54 13.94
N GLU A 184 -3.88 17.67 14.06
CA GLU A 184 -4.29 18.98 13.57
C GLU A 184 -3.18 19.63 12.77
N ASP A 185 -3.49 20.73 12.07
CA ASP A 185 -2.49 21.53 11.37
C ASP A 185 -1.67 22.31 12.41
N ALA A 186 -0.33 22.25 12.34
CA ALA A 186 0.56 22.92 13.31
C ALA A 186 0.48 24.44 13.23
N TYR A 187 0.12 24.97 12.06
CA TYR A 187 -0.01 26.40 11.79
C TYR A 187 -0.91 26.63 10.57
N GLU A 188 -1.40 27.88 10.39
CA GLU A 188 -2.12 28.26 9.18
C GLU A 188 -1.19 28.35 7.97
N PRO A 189 -1.65 28.03 6.74
CA PRO A 189 -0.85 28.09 5.53
C PRO A 189 -0.16 29.46 5.37
N ILE A 190 1.14 29.46 5.14
CA ILE A 190 1.93 30.65 4.88
C ILE A 190 1.86 30.94 3.37
N ILE A 191 1.59 32.21 3.02
CA ILE A 191 1.48 32.66 1.63
C ILE A 191 2.81 33.31 1.22
N ASN A 192 3.42 32.82 0.14
CA ASN A 192 4.62 33.42 -0.44
C ASN A 192 4.30 34.63 -1.38
N SER A 193 5.33 35.33 -1.87
CA SER A 193 5.20 36.50 -2.76
C SER A 193 4.53 36.19 -4.11
N LEU A 194 4.56 34.94 -4.54
CA LEU A 194 3.86 34.46 -5.74
C LEU A 194 2.39 34.19 -5.49
N GLY A 195 1.97 34.22 -4.22
CA GLY A 195 0.61 33.95 -3.80
C GLY A 195 0.31 32.47 -3.56
N ASP A 196 1.31 31.61 -3.58
CA ASP A 196 1.19 30.19 -3.28
C ASP A 196 1.17 29.95 -1.77
N GLU A 197 0.35 29.02 -1.34
CA GLU A 197 0.21 28.59 0.06
C GLU A 197 1.06 27.35 0.32
N THR A 198 1.81 27.36 1.44
CA THR A 198 2.56 26.21 1.95
C THR A 198 1.63 25.31 2.74
N ARG A 199 1.80 24.00 2.59
CA ARG A 199 1.03 23.01 3.36
C ARG A 199 1.58 22.94 4.79
N PRO A 200 0.74 23.11 5.84
CA PRO A 200 1.20 23.02 7.23
C PRO A 200 1.55 21.58 7.60
N SER A 201 2.53 21.41 8.49
CA SER A 201 2.80 20.10 9.11
C SER A 201 1.66 19.68 10.02
N GLN A 202 1.57 18.37 10.25
CA GLN A 202 0.57 17.78 11.15
C GLN A 202 1.21 17.51 12.51
N ILE A 203 0.53 17.91 13.58
CA ILE A 203 0.92 17.59 14.95
C ILE A 203 -0.15 16.69 15.58
N GLU A 204 0.31 15.76 16.42
CA GLU A 204 -0.59 14.89 17.19
C GLU A 204 -1.32 15.69 18.27
N ILE A 205 -2.62 15.42 18.45
CA ILE A 205 -3.44 15.91 19.54
C ILE A 205 -3.48 14.82 20.63
N PRO A 206 -2.57 14.83 21.61
CA PRO A 206 -2.56 13.81 22.64
C PRO A 206 -3.74 13.97 23.58
N GLY A 207 -4.33 12.87 24.02
CA GLY A 207 -5.46 12.92 24.94
C GLY A 207 -6.14 11.57 25.15
N TRP A 208 -6.91 11.50 26.23
CA TRP A 208 -7.81 10.37 26.45
C TRP A 208 -8.93 10.36 25.43
N ARG A 209 -9.17 9.20 24.85
CA ARG A 209 -10.21 8.94 23.86
C ARG A 209 -11.03 7.73 24.26
N THR A 210 -12.25 7.68 23.78
CA THR A 210 -13.17 6.56 23.97
C THR A 210 -13.62 6.06 22.62
N THR A 211 -13.52 4.75 22.37
CA THR A 211 -13.98 4.14 21.12
C THR A 211 -14.60 2.77 21.35
N GLY A 212 -15.64 2.44 20.57
CA GLY A 212 -16.07 1.05 20.40
C GLY A 212 -15.06 0.27 19.57
N LEU A 213 -14.99 -1.04 19.73
CA LEU A 213 -14.07 -1.89 18.98
C LEU A 213 -14.48 -1.95 17.51
N MET A 214 -13.57 -1.58 16.61
CA MET A 214 -13.77 -1.55 15.16
C MET A 214 -12.56 -2.17 14.44
N ASP A 215 -12.81 -2.69 13.25
CA ASP A 215 -11.77 -3.21 12.37
C ASP A 215 -10.95 -2.11 11.67
N THR A 216 -9.82 -2.50 11.10
CA THR A 216 -8.97 -1.59 10.31
C THR A 216 -9.49 -1.33 8.91
N SER A 217 -10.29 -2.23 8.35
CA SER A 217 -10.78 -2.13 6.96
C SER A 217 -11.90 -1.11 6.79
N GLY A 218 -12.72 -0.89 7.84
CA GLY A 218 -13.88 -0.02 7.79
C GLY A 218 -15.05 -0.58 6.96
N LEU A 219 -15.08 -1.86 6.71
CA LEU A 219 -16.18 -2.53 6.01
C LEU A 219 -17.46 -2.56 6.85
N HIS A 220 -17.31 -2.57 8.17
CA HIS A 220 -18.43 -2.48 9.09
C HIS A 220 -18.64 -1.03 9.55
N SER A 221 -19.88 -0.56 9.45
CA SER A 221 -20.20 0.84 9.75
C SER A 221 -20.31 1.15 11.23
N GLU A 222 -20.52 0.14 12.06
CA GLU A 222 -20.73 0.23 13.52
C GLU A 222 -19.64 -0.55 14.27
N PRO A 223 -19.45 -0.26 15.57
CA PRO A 223 -18.63 -1.10 16.44
C PRO A 223 -19.11 -2.54 16.46
N PHE A 224 -18.19 -3.48 16.67
CA PHE A 224 -18.52 -4.89 16.73
C PHE A 224 -19.39 -5.22 17.95
N SER A 225 -20.42 -6.02 17.74
CA SER A 225 -21.25 -6.63 18.77
C SER A 225 -20.77 -8.05 19.08
N PHE A 226 -20.65 -8.36 20.35
CA PHE A 226 -20.18 -9.65 20.87
C PHE A 226 -21.31 -10.34 21.65
N TYR A 227 -21.59 -11.59 21.34
CA TYR A 227 -22.53 -12.37 22.10
C TYR A 227 -21.83 -13.03 23.29
N PHE A 228 -22.38 -12.83 24.48
CA PHE A 228 -21.94 -13.49 25.71
C PHE A 228 -23.08 -14.36 26.25
N GLU A 229 -22.76 -15.58 26.66
CA GLU A 229 -23.68 -16.40 27.46
C GLU A 229 -23.68 -15.93 28.91
N LYS A 230 -24.71 -16.31 29.66
CA LYS A 230 -24.74 -16.06 31.11
C LYS A 230 -23.65 -16.85 31.82
N GLY A 231 -22.76 -16.20 32.54
CA GLY A 231 -21.63 -16.84 33.24
C GLY A 231 -20.43 -15.94 33.41
N GLU A 232 -19.34 -16.51 33.88
CA GLU A 232 -18.03 -15.87 33.90
C GLU A 232 -17.36 -16.06 32.54
N HIS A 233 -16.83 -14.97 32.00
CA HIS A 233 -16.06 -14.95 30.77
C HIS A 233 -14.71 -14.27 30.98
N THR A 234 -13.71 -14.74 30.25
CA THR A 234 -12.37 -14.14 30.25
C THR A 234 -12.20 -13.38 28.95
N ILE A 235 -11.89 -12.08 29.03
CA ILE A 235 -11.59 -11.25 27.85
C ILE A 235 -10.10 -10.90 27.88
N ARG A 236 -9.43 -11.12 26.75
CA ARG A 236 -8.01 -10.82 26.57
C ARG A 236 -7.82 -9.88 25.38
N LEU A 237 -7.09 -8.78 25.60
CA LEU A 237 -6.60 -7.86 24.58
C LEU A 237 -5.10 -8.05 24.45
N GLU A 238 -4.65 -8.46 23.26
CA GLU A 238 -3.26 -8.75 22.94
C GLU A 238 -2.65 -7.59 22.13
N HIS A 239 -1.43 -7.19 22.47
CA HIS A 239 -0.68 -6.16 21.78
C HIS A 239 -0.23 -6.66 20.40
N THR A 240 -0.53 -5.88 19.34
CA THR A 240 -0.10 -6.19 17.97
C THR A 240 0.68 -5.03 17.33
N MET A 241 0.39 -3.80 17.75
CA MET A 241 1.10 -2.61 17.23
C MET A 241 0.89 -1.41 18.13
N ALA A 242 1.94 -0.63 18.36
CA ALA A 242 2.02 0.62 19.12
C ALA A 242 1.46 0.56 20.55
N ASP A 243 2.11 1.30 21.45
CA ASP A 243 1.81 1.28 22.88
C ASP A 243 0.66 2.21 23.23
N MET A 244 -0.18 1.78 24.17
CA MET A 244 -1.27 2.60 24.70
C MET A 244 -1.58 2.32 26.16
N TYR A 245 -2.09 3.35 26.84
CA TYR A 245 -2.68 3.22 28.18
C TYR A 245 -4.18 2.98 28.07
N ILE A 246 -4.72 2.12 28.92
CA ILE A 246 -6.16 1.84 29.04
C ILE A 246 -6.60 2.22 30.45
N SER A 247 -7.64 3.08 30.55
CA SER A 247 -8.19 3.52 31.84
C SER A 247 -9.54 2.90 32.19
N ALA A 248 -10.29 2.41 31.22
CA ALA A 248 -11.54 1.68 31.45
C ALA A 248 -11.91 0.85 30.20
N ILE A 249 -12.59 -0.26 30.43
CA ILE A 249 -13.24 -1.06 29.40
C ILE A 249 -14.70 -1.22 29.83
N ARG A 250 -15.64 -1.00 28.90
CA ARG A 250 -17.07 -1.09 29.19
C ARG A 250 -17.75 -2.04 28.22
N LEU A 251 -18.53 -2.99 28.75
CA LEU A 251 -19.48 -3.73 27.96
C LEU A 251 -20.81 -3.00 28.08
N LYS A 252 -21.35 -2.54 26.97
CA LYS A 252 -22.58 -1.74 26.90
C LYS A 252 -23.56 -2.31 25.89
N ALA A 253 -24.84 -1.91 26.01
CA ALA A 253 -25.84 -2.21 25.02
C ALA A 253 -25.48 -1.54 23.67
N PRO A 254 -25.59 -2.26 22.54
CA PRO A 254 -25.57 -1.64 21.22
C PRO A 254 -26.60 -0.51 21.13
N GLU A 255 -26.17 0.67 20.64
CA GLU A 255 -27.05 1.83 20.53
C GLU A 255 -27.87 1.76 19.24
N ALA A 256 -29.19 1.57 19.35
CA ALA A 256 -30.07 1.61 18.20
C ALA A 256 -30.29 3.04 17.72
N ILE A 257 -29.74 3.40 16.55
CA ILE A 257 -29.95 4.71 15.94
C ILE A 257 -31.33 4.71 15.25
N ARG A 258 -32.14 5.74 15.54
CA ARG A 258 -33.52 5.83 15.06
C ARG A 258 -33.59 6.35 13.61
N PRO A 259 -34.53 5.86 12.80
CA PRO A 259 -34.79 6.43 11.48
C PRO A 259 -35.18 7.91 11.52
N TYR A 260 -34.79 8.68 10.50
CA TYR A 260 -35.09 10.14 10.41
C TYR A 260 -36.56 10.48 10.64
N ARG A 261 -37.51 9.67 10.12
CA ARG A 261 -38.96 9.91 10.31
C ARG A 261 -39.36 9.96 11.79
N GLN A 262 -38.75 9.14 12.65
CA GLN A 262 -39.01 9.19 14.07
C GLN A 262 -38.41 10.43 14.72
N VAL A 263 -37.20 10.79 14.34
CA VAL A 263 -36.53 12.01 14.85
C VAL A 263 -37.29 13.26 14.40
N GLN A 264 -37.74 13.33 13.16
CA GLN A 264 -38.56 14.43 12.65
C GLN A 264 -39.90 14.54 13.39
N ALA A 265 -40.55 13.41 13.67
CA ALA A 265 -41.79 13.40 14.46
C ALA A 265 -41.56 13.96 15.90
N GLU A 266 -40.42 13.63 16.51
CA GLU A 266 -40.03 14.20 17.80
C GLU A 266 -39.79 15.69 17.72
N TYR A 267 -39.07 16.19 16.69
CA TYR A 267 -38.87 17.64 16.48
C TYR A 267 -40.21 18.38 16.37
N ARG A 268 -41.16 17.84 15.64
CA ARG A 268 -42.52 18.38 15.54
C ARG A 268 -43.27 18.35 16.88
N ALA A 269 -43.18 17.23 17.60
CA ALA A 269 -43.84 17.10 18.93
C ALA A 269 -43.27 18.07 19.97
N ARG A 270 -41.96 18.37 19.90
CA ARG A 270 -41.30 19.34 20.75
C ARG A 270 -41.53 20.79 20.32
N GLY A 271 -42.14 21.01 19.12
CA GLY A 271 -42.46 22.34 18.60
C GLY A 271 -41.23 23.11 18.12
N TYR A 272 -40.15 22.45 17.76
CA TYR A 272 -38.97 23.12 17.22
C TYR A 272 -39.29 23.84 15.90
N GLN A 273 -38.75 25.05 15.75
CA GLN A 273 -39.02 25.93 14.61
C GLN A 273 -37.78 26.05 13.72
N PRO A 274 -37.99 26.24 12.40
CA PRO A 274 -36.92 26.62 11.49
C PRO A 274 -36.25 27.93 11.91
N VAL A 275 -34.93 28.00 11.76
CA VAL A 275 -34.15 29.21 12.03
C VAL A 275 -34.55 30.36 11.08
N ARG A 276 -34.28 31.59 11.54
CA ARG A 276 -34.58 32.84 10.75
C ARG A 276 -33.31 33.53 10.30
N SER A 277 -32.17 33.14 10.82
CA SER A 277 -30.87 33.70 10.48
C SER A 277 -30.51 33.40 9.02
N GLU A 278 -29.67 34.26 8.43
CA GLU A 278 -29.11 34.03 7.10
C GLU A 278 -28.27 32.76 7.11
N ALA A 279 -28.14 32.12 5.95
CA ALA A 279 -27.33 30.92 5.79
C ALA A 279 -25.87 31.22 6.10
N ILE A 280 -25.24 30.31 6.85
CA ILE A 280 -23.85 30.36 7.21
C ILE A 280 -23.06 29.48 6.26
N VAL A 281 -21.95 30.00 5.77
CA VAL A 281 -20.98 29.24 4.94
C VAL A 281 -19.69 29.17 5.71
N PHE A 282 -19.15 27.94 5.89
CA PHE A 282 -17.82 27.73 6.43
C PHE A 282 -17.00 26.84 5.51
N GLN A 283 -15.73 27.23 5.33
CA GLN A 283 -14.81 26.57 4.40
C GLN A 283 -14.29 25.26 5.01
N ALA A 284 -14.23 24.22 4.21
CA ALA A 284 -13.82 22.91 4.72
C ALA A 284 -12.35 22.87 5.12
N GLU A 285 -11.49 23.58 4.43
CA GLU A 285 -10.06 23.62 4.71
C GLU A 285 -9.72 24.39 6.00
N SER A 286 -10.43 25.47 6.29
CA SER A 286 -10.14 26.33 7.46
C SER A 286 -10.88 25.93 8.72
N SER A 287 -11.97 25.16 8.61
CA SER A 287 -12.78 24.73 9.74
C SER A 287 -12.48 23.32 10.24
N ALA A 288 -11.55 22.59 9.57
CA ALA A 288 -11.13 21.27 10.00
C ALA A 288 -10.22 21.39 11.23
N ILE A 289 -10.64 20.77 12.34
CA ILE A 289 -9.96 20.86 13.63
C ILE A 289 -9.29 19.56 14.07
N GLU A 290 -9.75 18.42 13.58
CA GLU A 290 -9.22 17.12 13.99
C GLU A 290 -9.33 16.11 12.84
N LYS A 291 -8.30 15.27 12.68
CA LYS A 291 -8.21 14.21 11.69
C LYS A 291 -7.57 12.97 12.32
N ASN A 292 -8.05 11.78 12.00
CA ASN A 292 -7.50 10.54 12.55
C ASN A 292 -6.38 9.91 11.70
N ASP A 293 -5.88 10.66 10.69
CA ASP A 293 -4.79 10.24 9.83
C ASP A 293 -3.96 11.49 9.46
N PRO A 294 -2.62 11.51 9.66
CA PRO A 294 -1.78 12.67 9.39
C PRO A 294 -1.65 12.99 7.90
N THR A 295 -2.07 12.08 7.02
CA THR A 295 -2.06 12.30 5.57
C THR A 295 -3.29 13.06 5.06
N LEU A 296 -4.31 13.23 5.89
CA LEU A 296 -5.49 14.05 5.60
C LEU A 296 -5.14 15.53 5.70
N ARG A 297 -4.88 16.15 4.57
CA ARG A 297 -4.38 17.53 4.48
C ARG A 297 -5.26 18.39 3.58
N ARG A 298 -5.10 19.71 3.70
CA ARG A 298 -5.67 20.68 2.78
C ARG A 298 -5.08 20.46 1.39
N GLU A 299 -5.93 20.51 0.35
CA GLU A 299 -5.55 20.28 -1.05
C GLU A 299 -5.87 21.49 -1.93
N ASN A 300 -5.31 21.49 -3.14
CA ASN A 300 -5.57 22.52 -4.15
C ASN A 300 -6.52 22.02 -5.23
N ASP A 301 -7.53 22.81 -5.58
CA ASP A 301 -8.31 22.62 -6.80
C ASP A 301 -8.51 23.94 -7.52
N GLY A 302 -8.32 23.95 -8.84
CA GLY A 302 -8.38 25.14 -9.70
C GLY A 302 -9.74 25.43 -10.34
N ASP A 303 -10.83 24.76 -9.94
CA ASP A 303 -12.16 25.05 -10.48
C ASP A 303 -12.60 26.48 -10.10
N PRO A 304 -13.15 27.27 -11.04
CA PRO A 304 -13.54 28.66 -10.79
C PRO A 304 -14.70 28.83 -9.78
N MET A 305 -15.36 27.76 -9.38
CA MET A 305 -16.46 27.79 -8.42
C MET A 305 -16.06 27.58 -6.97
N ILE A 306 -14.81 27.19 -6.73
CA ILE A 306 -14.25 27.00 -5.40
C ILE A 306 -13.88 28.33 -4.76
N GLN A 307 -13.84 28.38 -3.45
CA GLN A 307 -13.48 29.57 -2.68
C GLN A 307 -12.39 29.25 -1.65
N PRO A 308 -11.24 29.98 -1.70
CA PRO A 308 -10.84 31.02 -2.66
C PRO A 308 -10.45 30.44 -4.02
N ALA A 309 -11.01 31.01 -5.11
CA ALA A 309 -10.68 30.56 -6.46
C ALA A 309 -9.28 31.00 -6.88
N SER A 310 -8.45 30.07 -7.35
CA SER A 310 -7.19 30.36 -8.01
C SER A 310 -6.89 29.37 -9.13
N ALA A 311 -6.53 29.93 -10.30
CA ALA A 311 -6.17 29.12 -11.45
C ALA A 311 -4.64 29.00 -11.64
N THR A 312 -3.87 29.95 -11.14
CA THR A 312 -2.43 30.07 -11.44
C THR A 312 -1.53 29.95 -10.23
N THR A 313 -2.06 30.20 -9.04
CA THR A 313 -1.37 30.06 -7.75
C THR A 313 -1.92 28.86 -6.99
N ARG A 314 -1.08 28.22 -6.21
CA ARG A 314 -1.51 27.14 -5.34
C ARG A 314 -2.26 27.72 -4.14
N LYS A 315 -3.56 27.36 -4.03
CA LYS A 315 -4.39 27.66 -2.88
C LYS A 315 -4.86 26.36 -2.25
N LEU A 316 -4.66 26.19 -0.97
CA LEU A 316 -5.11 25.03 -0.20
C LEU A 316 -6.58 25.23 0.17
N ASN A 317 -7.45 25.13 -0.81
CA ASN A 317 -8.83 25.62 -0.80
C ASN A 317 -9.89 24.52 -0.75
N VAL A 318 -9.47 23.27 -0.56
CA VAL A 318 -10.39 22.13 -0.41
C VAL A 318 -9.84 21.15 0.62
N MET A 319 -10.71 20.29 1.15
CA MET A 319 -10.36 19.23 2.11
C MET A 319 -10.74 17.86 1.58
N GLY A 320 -9.87 16.85 1.75
CA GLY A 320 -10.13 15.47 1.37
C GLY A 320 -9.47 15.06 0.05
N GLY A 321 -10.26 14.74 -0.98
CA GLY A 321 -9.74 14.25 -2.25
C GLY A 321 -9.26 12.80 -2.18
N TYR A 322 -8.26 12.46 -2.99
CA TYR A 322 -7.75 11.10 -3.03
C TYR A 322 -7.02 10.66 -1.73
N ARG A 323 -6.59 11.59 -0.89
CA ARG A 323 -6.02 11.28 0.43
C ARG A 323 -7.08 10.82 1.43
N TRP A 324 -8.36 11.14 1.23
CA TRP A 324 -9.47 10.79 2.13
C TRP A 324 -10.38 9.73 1.50
N ARG A 325 -9.88 8.48 1.45
CA ARG A 325 -10.53 7.37 0.76
C ARG A 325 -10.59 6.06 1.52
N LYS A 326 -9.69 5.85 2.50
CA LYS A 326 -9.59 4.58 3.25
C LYS A 326 -10.70 4.48 4.30
N GLY A 327 -11.24 3.31 4.50
CA GLY A 327 -12.26 3.06 5.52
C GLY A 327 -11.87 3.59 6.89
N ASN A 328 -12.83 4.12 7.60
CA ASN A 328 -12.72 4.75 8.92
C ASN A 328 -11.85 6.04 8.99
N GLN A 329 -11.24 6.52 7.90
CA GLN A 329 -10.64 7.85 7.92
C GLN A 329 -11.69 8.91 8.22
N SER A 330 -11.44 9.78 9.20
CA SER A 330 -12.38 10.79 9.67
C SER A 330 -11.77 12.18 9.73
N ILE A 331 -12.61 13.17 9.44
CA ILE A 331 -12.30 14.59 9.58
C ILE A 331 -13.42 15.23 10.39
N MET A 332 -13.06 16.06 11.35
CA MET A 332 -13.97 16.83 12.18
C MET A 332 -13.84 18.32 11.87
N TRP A 333 -14.95 18.98 11.67
CA TRP A 333 -15.07 20.42 11.44
C TRP A 333 -15.83 21.08 12.57
N GLU A 334 -15.43 22.30 12.97
CA GLU A 334 -16.13 23.13 13.93
C GLU A 334 -16.91 24.26 13.20
N PHE A 335 -18.11 24.53 13.68
CA PHE A 335 -18.94 25.65 13.21
C PHE A 335 -19.75 26.25 14.36
N THR A 336 -20.30 27.45 14.15
CA THR A 336 -21.11 28.13 15.16
C THR A 336 -22.54 28.35 14.66
N ALA A 337 -23.52 27.79 15.36
CA ALA A 337 -24.94 28.07 15.12
C ALA A 337 -25.36 29.39 15.80
N PRO A 338 -25.97 30.37 15.09
CA PRO A 338 -26.28 31.68 15.65
C PRO A 338 -27.51 31.67 16.57
N GLU A 339 -28.43 30.75 16.40
CA GLU A 339 -29.68 30.65 17.18
C GLU A 339 -30.12 29.20 17.34
N ASP A 340 -30.99 28.92 18.32
CA ASP A 340 -31.62 27.63 18.50
C ASP A 340 -32.66 27.38 17.41
N GLY A 341 -32.67 26.21 16.77
CA GLY A 341 -33.70 25.89 15.79
C GLY A 341 -33.37 24.76 14.85
N LEU A 342 -34.23 24.58 13.84
CA LEU A 342 -34.03 23.55 12.81
C LEU A 342 -33.24 24.13 11.65
N TYR A 343 -32.16 23.46 11.31
CA TYR A 343 -31.28 23.78 10.19
C TYR A 343 -31.32 22.67 9.15
N LYS A 344 -31.06 23.02 7.89
CA LYS A 344 -30.57 22.05 6.89
C LYS A 344 -29.11 22.32 6.58
N MET A 345 -28.42 21.30 6.06
CA MET A 345 -27.01 21.36 5.70
C MET A 345 -26.82 20.98 4.23
N ALA A 346 -25.94 21.69 3.53
CA ALA A 346 -25.48 21.35 2.20
C ALA A 346 -23.96 21.46 2.11
N LEU A 347 -23.38 20.63 1.27
CA LEU A 347 -21.93 20.56 1.03
C LEU A 347 -21.66 20.88 -0.44
N PHE A 348 -20.60 21.65 -0.72
CA PHE A 348 -20.10 21.81 -2.07
C PHE A 348 -19.01 20.78 -2.30
N VAL A 349 -19.32 19.75 -3.10
CA VAL A 349 -18.52 18.53 -3.21
C VAL A 349 -18.25 18.14 -4.66
N LYS A 350 -17.24 17.32 -4.83
CA LYS A 350 -16.92 16.63 -6.08
C LYS A 350 -16.48 15.20 -5.78
N GLN A 351 -17.06 14.23 -6.53
CA GLN A 351 -16.65 12.84 -6.52
C GLN A 351 -16.36 12.39 -7.94
N GLN A 352 -15.09 12.35 -8.32
CA GLN A 352 -14.64 12.11 -9.69
C GLN A 352 -13.85 10.81 -9.86
N TRP A 353 -13.71 10.02 -8.80
CA TRP A 353 -12.92 8.78 -8.75
C TRP A 353 -13.81 7.54 -8.79
N GLY A 354 -13.24 6.37 -9.06
CA GLY A 354 -13.94 5.09 -8.97
C GLY A 354 -14.90 4.77 -10.14
N ASP A 355 -14.69 5.34 -11.33
CA ASP A 355 -15.40 4.98 -12.58
C ASP A 355 -16.95 4.95 -12.45
N GLY A 356 -17.52 5.99 -11.87
CA GLY A 356 -18.96 6.12 -11.71
C GLY A 356 -19.53 5.61 -10.38
N LEU A 357 -18.68 5.12 -9.46
CA LEU A 357 -19.11 4.67 -8.14
C LEU A 357 -19.39 5.86 -7.22
N PRO A 358 -20.44 5.81 -6.40
CA PRO A 358 -20.70 6.79 -5.35
C PRO A 358 -19.68 6.61 -4.19
N SER A 359 -19.53 7.67 -3.39
CA SER A 359 -18.80 7.60 -2.11
C SER A 359 -19.77 7.64 -0.94
N PHE A 360 -19.40 6.98 0.15
CA PHE A 360 -20.25 6.94 1.35
C PHE A 360 -19.54 7.57 2.54
N ARG A 361 -20.30 8.26 3.39
CA ARG A 361 -19.82 8.86 4.63
C ARG A 361 -20.81 8.66 5.76
N GLN A 362 -20.29 8.27 6.93
CA GLN A 362 -21.02 8.46 8.17
C GLN A 362 -20.91 9.94 8.56
N ILE A 363 -22.04 10.55 8.93
CA ILE A 363 -22.11 11.96 9.34
C ILE A 363 -22.58 12.02 10.79
N ALA A 364 -21.73 12.50 11.68
CA ALA A 364 -22.03 12.71 13.08
C ALA A 364 -22.03 14.20 13.42
N ILE A 365 -22.96 14.63 14.23
CA ILE A 365 -23.03 15.99 14.79
C ILE A 365 -22.80 15.87 16.29
N ASP A 366 -21.88 16.68 16.82
CA ASP A 366 -21.48 16.65 18.25
C ASP A 366 -21.14 15.22 18.74
N GLY A 367 -20.45 14.46 17.91
CA GLY A 367 -19.99 13.10 18.19
C GLY A 367 -21.09 12.01 18.10
N ARG A 368 -22.31 12.32 17.65
CA ARG A 368 -23.40 11.35 17.50
C ARG A 368 -23.96 11.34 16.09
N VAL A 369 -24.29 10.18 15.56
CA VAL A 369 -25.04 10.03 14.32
C VAL A 369 -26.52 10.37 14.61
N PRO A 370 -27.09 11.44 14.01
CA PRO A 370 -28.41 11.93 14.40
C PRO A 370 -29.54 10.94 14.08
N PHE A 371 -29.43 10.20 12.99
CA PHE A 371 -30.44 9.22 12.55
C PHE A 371 -29.80 8.22 11.57
N GLU A 372 -30.49 7.10 11.36
CA GLU A 372 -29.99 5.91 10.66
C GLU A 372 -29.47 6.21 9.24
N GLU A 373 -30.15 7.08 8.49
CA GLU A 373 -29.78 7.42 7.11
C GLU A 373 -28.42 8.15 6.98
N LEU A 374 -27.86 8.65 8.09
CA LEU A 374 -26.53 9.27 8.12
C LEU A 374 -25.39 8.32 8.53
N LYS A 375 -25.69 7.03 8.79
CA LYS A 375 -24.65 6.02 9.03
C LYS A 375 -23.78 5.80 7.79
N GLU A 376 -24.39 5.80 6.62
CA GLU A 376 -23.75 5.52 5.33
C GLU A 376 -24.35 6.43 4.24
N TYR A 377 -24.24 7.74 4.45
CA TYR A 377 -24.83 8.71 3.52
C TYR A 377 -24.12 8.70 2.17
N LYS A 378 -24.91 8.61 1.07
CA LYS A 378 -24.41 8.45 -0.30
C LYS A 378 -24.12 9.80 -0.96
N PHE A 379 -22.92 9.96 -1.53
CA PHE A 379 -22.55 11.05 -2.43
C PHE A 379 -22.39 10.48 -3.85
N GLU A 380 -23.18 10.97 -4.78
CA GLU A 380 -23.20 10.51 -6.17
C GLU A 380 -21.91 10.87 -6.91
N TYR A 381 -21.53 10.03 -7.88
CA TYR A 381 -20.44 10.33 -8.79
C TYR A 381 -20.76 11.58 -9.65
N ASP A 382 -19.96 12.61 -9.54
CA ASP A 382 -19.99 13.80 -10.42
C ASP A 382 -18.56 14.35 -10.56
N THR A 383 -18.06 14.38 -11.79
CA THR A 383 -16.72 14.94 -12.11
C THR A 383 -16.67 16.46 -11.98
N ARG A 384 -17.78 17.11 -11.68
CA ARG A 384 -17.92 18.54 -11.51
C ARG A 384 -18.33 18.87 -10.09
N TRP A 385 -17.86 20.00 -9.62
CA TRP A 385 -18.31 20.56 -8.36
C TRP A 385 -19.82 20.86 -8.37
N SER A 386 -20.52 20.42 -7.34
CA SER A 386 -21.95 20.61 -7.16
C SER A 386 -22.31 20.82 -5.70
N LEU A 387 -23.36 21.63 -5.47
CA LEU A 387 -23.97 21.77 -4.16
C LEU A 387 -24.87 20.56 -3.91
N HIS A 388 -24.60 19.84 -2.83
CA HIS A 388 -25.32 18.65 -2.41
C HIS A 388 -26.01 18.92 -1.08
N GLU A 389 -27.34 19.04 -1.07
CA GLU A 389 -28.12 19.17 0.16
C GLU A 389 -28.29 17.80 0.79
N LEU A 390 -27.98 17.65 2.09
CA LEU A 390 -28.23 16.41 2.81
C LEU A 390 -29.75 16.18 2.89
N GLY A 391 -30.23 15.10 2.29
CA GLY A 391 -31.65 14.83 2.16
C GLY A 391 -31.96 13.37 1.80
N ASP A 392 -33.22 13.05 1.72
CA ASP A 392 -33.69 11.71 1.34
C ASP A 392 -33.65 11.50 -0.20
N SER A 393 -33.96 10.29 -0.64
CA SER A 393 -33.98 9.92 -2.07
C SER A 393 -35.00 10.70 -2.91
N SER A 394 -35.96 11.39 -2.30
CA SER A 394 -36.90 12.30 -2.99
C SER A 394 -36.35 13.70 -3.16
N GLY A 395 -35.22 14.03 -2.57
CA GLY A 395 -34.58 15.34 -2.52
C GLY A 395 -35.18 16.25 -1.42
N ALA A 396 -35.92 15.71 -0.46
CA ALA A 396 -36.37 16.47 0.70
C ALA A 396 -35.18 16.59 1.71
N PRO A 397 -34.83 17.83 2.13
CA PRO A 397 -33.70 18.03 3.00
C PRO A 397 -33.94 17.45 4.41
N TYR A 398 -32.87 16.90 5.00
CA TYR A 398 -32.87 16.55 6.42
C TYR A 398 -32.78 17.80 7.27
N GLU A 399 -33.49 17.78 8.39
CA GLU A 399 -33.52 18.85 9.38
C GLU A 399 -32.74 18.44 10.61
N PHE A 400 -31.92 19.36 11.13
CA PHE A 400 -31.08 19.15 12.32
C PHE A 400 -31.46 20.20 13.37
N TYR A 401 -31.85 19.78 14.57
CA TYR A 401 -32.02 20.71 15.67
C TYR A 401 -30.68 21.03 16.30
N LEU A 402 -30.26 22.29 16.24
CA LEU A 402 -29.04 22.80 16.85
C LEU A 402 -29.37 23.89 17.86
N THR A 403 -28.60 23.93 18.93
CA THR A 403 -28.65 25.02 19.92
C THR A 403 -27.72 26.15 19.46
N ARG A 404 -27.92 27.35 20.00
CA ARG A 404 -26.98 28.43 19.76
C ARG A 404 -25.62 28.11 20.38
N GLY A 405 -24.56 28.16 19.60
CA GLY A 405 -23.20 27.91 20.10
C GLY A 405 -22.32 27.15 19.13
N ARG A 406 -21.22 26.63 19.63
CA ARG A 406 -20.28 25.81 18.85
C ARG A 406 -20.82 24.40 18.72
N HIS A 407 -20.69 23.86 17.54
CA HIS A 407 -21.02 22.50 17.17
C HIS A 407 -19.90 21.89 16.32
N THR A 408 -19.88 20.58 16.26
CA THR A 408 -18.95 19.84 15.39
C THR A 408 -19.72 18.98 14.42
N VAL A 409 -19.18 18.85 13.20
CA VAL A 409 -19.59 17.81 12.24
C VAL A 409 -18.40 16.94 11.95
N THR A 410 -18.55 15.62 12.12
CA THR A 410 -17.54 14.62 11.79
C THR A 410 -18.03 13.77 10.63
N MET A 411 -17.20 13.63 9.60
CA MET A 411 -17.50 12.74 8.49
C MET A 411 -16.43 11.66 8.41
N THR A 412 -16.88 10.39 8.43
CA THR A 412 -16.03 9.21 8.40
C THR A 412 -16.29 8.42 7.13
N VAL A 413 -15.22 7.96 6.47
CA VAL A 413 -15.32 7.14 5.26
C VAL A 413 -16.00 5.81 5.57
N LYS A 414 -17.03 5.48 4.80
CA LYS A 414 -17.73 4.20 4.80
C LYS A 414 -17.90 3.70 3.37
N PHE A 415 -18.30 2.44 3.22
CA PHE A 415 -18.46 1.83 1.89
C PHE A 415 -19.91 1.58 1.49
N GLY A 416 -20.86 1.65 2.44
CA GLY A 416 -22.27 1.38 2.17
C GLY A 416 -22.46 -0.01 1.53
N PRO A 417 -23.34 -0.16 0.54
CA PRO A 417 -23.56 -1.43 -0.15
C PRO A 417 -22.32 -1.97 -0.90
N ILE A 418 -21.30 -1.15 -1.16
CA ILE A 418 -20.04 -1.62 -1.76
C ILE A 418 -19.30 -2.57 -0.81
N ALA A 419 -19.45 -2.41 0.52
CA ALA A 419 -18.85 -3.32 1.50
C ALA A 419 -19.23 -4.79 1.24
N GLU A 420 -20.49 -5.05 0.90
CA GLU A 420 -20.98 -6.40 0.56
C GLU A 420 -20.32 -6.96 -0.71
N ILE A 421 -20.05 -6.09 -1.71
CA ILE A 421 -19.31 -6.50 -2.91
C ILE A 421 -17.87 -6.85 -2.54
N ILE A 422 -17.20 -6.04 -1.69
CA ILE A 422 -15.81 -6.25 -1.26
C ILE A 422 -15.68 -7.59 -0.51
N GLU A 423 -16.55 -7.86 0.47
CA GLU A 423 -16.54 -9.12 1.23
C GLU A 423 -16.81 -10.31 0.29
N SER A 424 -17.80 -10.20 -0.60
CA SER A 424 -18.12 -11.25 -1.56
C SER A 424 -16.98 -11.48 -2.57
N LEU A 425 -16.20 -10.46 -2.98
CA LEU A 425 -15.01 -10.63 -3.81
C LEU A 425 -13.91 -11.39 -3.08
N SER A 426 -13.72 -11.16 -1.78
CA SER A 426 -12.76 -11.93 -0.97
C SER A 426 -13.13 -13.41 -0.98
N ASN A 427 -14.40 -13.74 -0.76
CA ASN A 427 -14.89 -15.13 -0.81
C ASN A 427 -14.74 -15.76 -2.20
N ASP A 428 -15.07 -15.03 -3.28
CA ASP A 428 -14.92 -15.53 -4.64
C ASP A 428 -13.47 -15.84 -4.99
N THR A 429 -12.52 -14.97 -4.61
CA THR A 429 -11.09 -15.20 -4.85
C THR A 429 -10.59 -16.43 -4.09
N GLN A 430 -11.14 -16.71 -2.91
CA GLN A 430 -10.84 -17.92 -2.15
C GLN A 430 -11.37 -19.17 -2.87
N VAL A 431 -12.67 -19.21 -3.22
CA VAL A 431 -13.28 -20.36 -3.92
C VAL A 431 -12.56 -20.64 -5.25
N LEU A 432 -12.18 -19.56 -5.95
CA LEU A 432 -11.42 -19.68 -7.21
C LEU A 432 -10.01 -20.23 -6.98
N SER A 433 -9.35 -19.83 -5.87
CA SER A 433 -8.04 -20.36 -5.47
C SER A 433 -8.13 -21.87 -5.17
N ASP A 434 -9.15 -22.30 -4.43
CA ASP A 434 -9.36 -23.71 -4.08
C ASP A 434 -9.69 -24.55 -5.33
N ALA A 435 -10.48 -24.01 -6.25
CA ALA A 435 -10.75 -24.64 -7.53
C ALA A 435 -9.48 -24.79 -8.38
N LEU A 436 -8.66 -23.73 -8.50
CA LEU A 436 -7.39 -23.76 -9.21
C LEU A 436 -6.41 -24.75 -8.59
N LEU A 437 -6.28 -24.78 -7.25
CA LEU A 437 -5.43 -25.74 -6.55
C LEU A 437 -5.87 -27.19 -6.83
N SER A 438 -7.16 -27.48 -6.70
CA SER A 438 -7.72 -28.82 -6.94
C SER A 438 -7.51 -29.29 -8.39
N ILE A 439 -7.70 -28.40 -9.36
CA ILE A 439 -7.43 -28.68 -10.78
C ILE A 439 -5.94 -28.95 -10.99
N THR A 440 -5.07 -28.12 -10.38
CA THR A 440 -3.62 -28.23 -10.55
C THR A 440 -3.06 -29.51 -9.89
N MET A 441 -3.56 -29.89 -8.73
CA MET A 441 -3.19 -31.16 -8.07
C MET A 441 -3.55 -32.37 -8.91
N LEU A 442 -4.64 -32.33 -9.69
CA LEU A 442 -5.06 -33.43 -10.57
C LEU A 442 -4.35 -33.44 -11.92
N ALA A 443 -4.10 -32.27 -12.51
CA ALA A 443 -3.74 -32.15 -13.92
C ALA A 443 -2.35 -31.47 -14.14
N GLY A 444 -1.71 -31.01 -13.07
CA GLY A 444 -0.47 -30.22 -13.09
C GLY A 444 -0.72 -28.74 -13.41
N SER A 445 0.32 -27.93 -13.28
CA SER A 445 0.28 -26.48 -13.53
C SER A 445 0.08 -26.13 -15.01
N ALA A 446 0.43 -27.05 -15.94
CA ALA A 446 0.26 -26.90 -17.39
C ALA A 446 -0.44 -28.16 -17.96
N PRO A 447 -1.77 -28.29 -17.75
CA PRO A 447 -2.49 -29.50 -18.20
C PRO A 447 -2.51 -29.64 -19.71
N ASP A 448 -2.43 -30.91 -20.21
CA ASP A 448 -2.59 -31.19 -21.63
C ASP A 448 -4.02 -30.82 -22.09
N PRO A 449 -4.18 -29.88 -23.01
CA PRO A 449 -5.51 -29.41 -23.44
C PRO A 449 -6.31 -30.48 -24.24
N ASN A 450 -5.67 -31.59 -24.62
CA ASN A 450 -6.29 -32.65 -25.39
C ASN A 450 -6.58 -33.91 -24.55
N TYR A 451 -6.17 -33.94 -23.28
CA TYR A 451 -6.44 -35.04 -22.37
C TYR A 451 -7.73 -34.79 -21.59
N ASP A 452 -8.59 -35.83 -21.45
CA ASP A 452 -9.80 -35.79 -20.65
C ASP A 452 -9.50 -36.18 -19.20
N TYR A 453 -9.36 -35.19 -18.35
CA TYR A 453 -9.10 -35.38 -16.91
C TYR A 453 -10.32 -35.83 -16.12
N ARG A 454 -11.53 -35.78 -16.67
CA ARG A 454 -12.81 -36.04 -15.99
C ARG A 454 -12.95 -35.23 -14.70
N PHE A 455 -12.74 -33.91 -14.78
CA PHE A 455 -12.65 -33.04 -13.62
C PHE A 455 -13.81 -33.18 -12.65
N PHE A 456 -15.06 -33.18 -13.10
CA PHE A 456 -16.23 -33.28 -12.22
C PHE A 456 -16.45 -34.68 -11.61
N GLU A 457 -15.83 -35.72 -12.16
CA GLU A 457 -15.88 -37.07 -11.57
C GLU A 457 -14.80 -37.23 -10.48
N ARG A 458 -13.62 -36.57 -10.68
CA ARG A 458 -12.47 -36.69 -9.78
C ARG A 458 -12.39 -35.61 -8.71
N ILE A 459 -13.04 -34.47 -8.97
CA ILE A 459 -13.16 -33.32 -8.04
C ILE A 459 -14.68 -33.02 -7.97
N PRO A 460 -15.46 -33.74 -7.14
CA PRO A 460 -16.91 -33.59 -7.10
C PRO A 460 -17.37 -32.15 -6.78
N GLU A 461 -16.63 -31.45 -5.91
CA GLU A 461 -16.95 -30.10 -5.45
C GLU A 461 -16.69 -29.03 -6.53
N LEU A 462 -15.85 -29.31 -7.52
CA LEU A 462 -15.47 -28.33 -8.53
C LEU A 462 -16.65 -27.74 -9.31
N ARG A 463 -17.65 -28.59 -9.63
CA ARG A 463 -18.84 -28.11 -10.31
C ARG A 463 -19.61 -27.08 -9.45
N GLU A 464 -19.78 -27.38 -8.18
CA GLU A 464 -20.51 -26.55 -7.23
C GLU A 464 -19.73 -25.22 -7.02
N MET A 465 -18.40 -25.26 -6.94
CA MET A 465 -17.55 -24.06 -6.86
C MET A 465 -17.74 -23.14 -8.08
N LEU A 466 -17.70 -23.70 -9.31
CA LEU A 466 -17.89 -22.91 -10.54
C LEU A 466 -19.32 -22.35 -10.67
N GLU A 467 -20.34 -23.11 -10.24
CA GLU A 467 -21.74 -22.65 -10.20
C GLU A 467 -21.91 -21.51 -9.18
N TYR A 468 -21.38 -21.67 -7.96
CA TYR A 468 -21.34 -20.61 -6.94
C TYR A 468 -20.73 -19.32 -7.50
N LEU A 469 -19.51 -19.40 -8.07
CA LEU A 469 -18.83 -18.24 -8.67
C LEU A 469 -19.68 -17.57 -9.76
N SER A 470 -20.34 -18.35 -10.62
CA SER A 470 -21.22 -17.83 -11.66
C SER A 470 -22.41 -17.04 -11.07
N TYR A 471 -23.04 -17.51 -9.99
CA TYR A 471 -24.12 -16.81 -9.29
C TYR A 471 -23.62 -15.58 -8.56
N SER A 472 -22.53 -15.70 -7.82
CA SER A 472 -21.89 -14.60 -7.08
C SER A 472 -21.53 -13.41 -7.99
N ILE A 473 -20.98 -13.70 -9.16
CA ILE A 473 -20.66 -12.69 -10.20
C ILE A 473 -21.91 -11.96 -10.68
N VAL A 474 -23.02 -12.66 -10.88
CA VAL A 474 -24.29 -12.01 -11.29
C VAL A 474 -24.83 -11.11 -10.21
N TYR A 475 -24.78 -11.56 -8.95
CA TYR A 475 -25.18 -10.74 -7.82
C TYR A 475 -24.41 -9.41 -7.76
N LYS A 476 -23.06 -9.47 -7.86
CA LYS A 476 -22.20 -8.29 -7.88
C LYS A 476 -22.49 -7.38 -9.08
N TYR A 477 -22.70 -7.97 -10.26
CA TYR A 477 -23.12 -7.21 -11.44
C TYR A 477 -24.40 -6.41 -11.19
N ASN A 478 -25.42 -7.05 -10.63
CA ASN A 478 -26.72 -6.42 -10.37
C ASN A 478 -26.57 -5.29 -9.33
N LEU A 479 -25.88 -5.55 -8.23
CA LEU A 479 -25.65 -4.57 -7.17
C LEU A 479 -24.82 -3.38 -7.69
N MET A 480 -23.73 -3.65 -8.39
CA MET A 480 -22.89 -2.62 -9.01
C MET A 480 -23.69 -1.77 -10.02
N SER A 481 -24.49 -2.42 -10.85
CA SER A 481 -25.30 -1.73 -11.85
C SER A 481 -26.37 -0.84 -11.21
N SER A 482 -26.92 -1.23 -10.06
CA SER A 482 -27.88 -0.40 -9.30
C SER A 482 -27.24 0.84 -8.68
N LEU A 483 -25.92 0.80 -8.42
CA LEU A 483 -25.15 1.91 -7.85
C LEU A 483 -24.61 2.88 -8.90
N THR A 484 -24.45 2.45 -10.16
CA THR A 484 -23.70 3.17 -11.21
C THR A 484 -24.51 3.48 -12.47
N ASP A 485 -25.85 3.44 -12.43
CA ASP A 485 -26.72 3.61 -13.61
C ASP A 485 -26.34 2.74 -14.83
N GLY A 486 -25.71 1.58 -14.59
CA GLY A 486 -25.36 0.59 -15.60
C GLY A 486 -24.11 0.90 -16.46
N ASN A 487 -23.38 1.97 -16.22
CA ASN A 487 -22.23 2.40 -17.03
C ASN A 487 -20.87 2.20 -16.34
N ASN A 488 -20.63 1.04 -15.77
CA ASN A 488 -19.36 0.74 -15.11
C ASN A 488 -18.57 -0.33 -15.89
N ALA A 489 -17.27 -0.08 -16.15
CA ALA A 489 -16.41 -1.00 -16.88
C ALA A 489 -16.18 -2.31 -16.11
N MET A 490 -16.04 -2.25 -14.78
CA MET A 490 -15.89 -3.39 -13.90
C MET A 490 -17.13 -4.29 -13.95
N ALA A 491 -18.34 -3.72 -13.89
CA ALA A 491 -19.58 -4.46 -14.00
C ALA A 491 -19.66 -5.27 -15.31
N ASN A 492 -19.23 -4.68 -16.44
CA ASN A 492 -19.21 -5.38 -17.72
C ASN A 492 -18.21 -6.55 -17.75
N ASN A 493 -17.07 -6.43 -17.06
CA ASN A 493 -16.11 -7.51 -16.95
C ASN A 493 -16.63 -8.69 -16.13
N PHE A 494 -17.49 -8.48 -15.14
CA PHE A 494 -18.17 -9.57 -14.43
C PHE A 494 -18.94 -10.48 -15.39
N LEU A 495 -19.61 -9.92 -16.39
CA LEU A 495 -20.32 -10.72 -17.41
C LEU A 495 -19.37 -11.58 -18.26
N THR A 496 -18.16 -11.13 -18.51
CA THR A 496 -17.13 -11.89 -19.23
C THR A 496 -16.67 -13.08 -18.41
N ILE A 497 -16.36 -12.89 -17.12
CA ILE A 497 -15.99 -13.98 -16.19
C ILE A 497 -17.13 -15.01 -16.10
N ARG A 498 -18.35 -14.53 -15.93
CA ARG A 498 -19.53 -15.42 -15.93
C ARG A 498 -19.61 -16.30 -17.17
N ALA A 499 -19.46 -15.71 -18.36
CA ALA A 499 -19.52 -16.47 -19.62
C ALA A 499 -18.43 -17.55 -19.72
N GLN A 500 -17.23 -17.28 -19.18
CA GLN A 500 -16.13 -18.24 -19.09
C GLN A 500 -16.49 -19.39 -18.14
N LEU A 501 -16.98 -19.09 -16.93
CA LEU A 501 -17.41 -20.09 -15.94
C LEU A 501 -18.55 -20.97 -16.47
N GLU A 502 -19.61 -20.39 -17.07
CA GLU A 502 -20.71 -21.14 -17.68
C GLU A 502 -20.27 -22.07 -18.82
N ASN A 503 -19.24 -21.64 -19.58
CA ASN A 503 -18.68 -22.51 -20.62
C ASN A 503 -17.99 -23.74 -20.00
N MET A 504 -17.23 -23.57 -18.92
CA MET A 504 -16.56 -24.67 -18.21
C MET A 504 -17.57 -25.61 -17.55
N ILE A 505 -18.65 -25.09 -16.97
CA ILE A 505 -19.73 -25.87 -16.36
C ILE A 505 -20.42 -26.75 -17.44
N ARG A 506 -20.75 -26.17 -18.58
CA ARG A 506 -21.40 -26.90 -19.71
C ARG A 506 -20.45 -27.87 -20.40
N ASN A 507 -19.17 -27.57 -20.48
CA ASN A 507 -18.15 -28.38 -21.16
C ASN A 507 -16.89 -28.53 -20.28
N PRO A 508 -16.90 -29.49 -19.33
CA PRO A 508 -15.80 -29.75 -18.43
C PRO A 508 -14.47 -30.06 -19.12
N PHE A 509 -14.50 -30.62 -20.33
CA PHE A 509 -13.31 -30.85 -21.15
C PHE A 509 -12.55 -29.55 -21.48
N SER A 510 -13.24 -28.41 -21.52
CA SER A 510 -12.62 -27.11 -21.79
C SER A 510 -11.79 -26.56 -20.63
N ILE A 511 -11.91 -27.07 -19.39
CA ILE A 511 -11.25 -26.57 -18.20
C ILE A 511 -9.73 -26.56 -18.38
N ALA A 512 -9.13 -27.66 -18.87
CA ALA A 512 -7.70 -27.74 -19.11
C ALA A 512 -7.16 -26.63 -20.04
N ARG A 513 -7.94 -26.22 -21.06
CA ARG A 513 -7.58 -25.13 -21.99
C ARG A 513 -7.78 -23.74 -21.39
N ARG A 514 -8.62 -23.62 -20.34
CA ARG A 514 -9.06 -22.37 -19.76
C ARG A 514 -8.47 -22.08 -18.39
N MET A 515 -7.42 -22.81 -18.00
CA MET A 515 -6.69 -22.51 -16.75
C MET A 515 -6.20 -21.05 -16.69
N GLY A 516 -5.70 -20.54 -17.83
CA GLY A 516 -5.32 -19.13 -17.93
C GLY A 516 -6.49 -18.16 -17.73
N ASP A 517 -7.70 -18.51 -18.18
CA ASP A 517 -8.90 -17.68 -17.95
C ASP A 517 -9.26 -17.62 -16.45
N LEU A 518 -9.15 -18.75 -15.71
CA LEU A 518 -9.38 -18.78 -14.26
C LEU A 518 -8.34 -17.96 -13.50
N THR A 519 -7.06 -18.09 -13.84
CA THR A 519 -5.98 -17.30 -13.24
C THR A 519 -6.18 -15.81 -13.49
N SER A 520 -6.50 -15.41 -14.74
CA SER A 520 -6.76 -14.01 -15.07
C SER A 520 -8.02 -13.45 -14.38
N SER A 521 -9.02 -14.31 -14.17
CA SER A 521 -10.21 -13.94 -13.40
C SER A 521 -9.87 -13.71 -11.93
N GLN A 522 -9.04 -14.55 -11.33
CA GLN A 522 -8.55 -14.38 -9.96
C GLN A 522 -7.78 -13.07 -9.81
N GLU A 523 -6.87 -12.76 -10.73
CA GLU A 523 -6.14 -11.49 -10.73
C GLU A 523 -7.08 -10.29 -10.85
N SER A 524 -8.08 -10.36 -11.74
CA SER A 524 -9.05 -9.28 -11.92
C SER A 524 -9.91 -9.06 -10.68
N LEU A 525 -10.44 -10.13 -10.06
CA LEU A 525 -11.26 -10.04 -8.85
C LEU A 525 -10.45 -9.47 -7.68
N SER A 526 -9.18 -9.86 -7.53
CA SER A 526 -8.29 -9.33 -6.49
C SER A 526 -7.96 -7.85 -6.69
N ASN A 527 -7.71 -7.42 -7.94
CA ASN A 527 -7.49 -6.01 -8.24
C ASN A 527 -8.73 -5.16 -7.94
N TRP A 528 -9.94 -5.68 -8.25
CA TRP A 528 -11.18 -4.97 -7.93
C TRP A 528 -11.47 -4.94 -6.44
N TYR A 529 -11.13 -5.98 -5.71
CA TYR A 529 -11.18 -5.98 -4.24
C TYR A 529 -10.42 -4.77 -3.67
N LEU A 530 -9.19 -4.50 -4.16
CA LEU A 530 -8.40 -3.35 -3.72
C LEU A 530 -9.01 -2.01 -4.16
N GLN A 531 -9.43 -1.90 -5.42
CA GLN A 531 -10.00 -0.67 -5.95
C GLN A 531 -11.30 -0.26 -5.26
N LEU A 532 -12.12 -1.22 -4.86
CA LEU A 532 -13.39 -0.95 -4.19
C LEU A 532 -13.23 -0.54 -2.73
N GLN A 533 -12.07 -0.81 -2.11
CA GLN A 533 -11.73 -0.32 -0.76
C GLN A 533 -11.37 1.16 -0.71
N GLU A 534 -11.62 1.89 -1.79
CA GLU A 534 -11.39 3.32 -1.89
C GLU A 534 -12.70 4.07 -2.10
N SER A 535 -13.01 5.01 -1.20
CA SER A 535 -14.23 5.83 -1.25
C SER A 535 -13.86 7.32 -1.12
N PRO A 536 -13.16 7.91 -2.13
CA PRO A 536 -12.70 9.28 -2.07
C PRO A 536 -13.83 10.30 -2.22
N LEU A 537 -13.69 11.47 -1.55
CA LEU A 537 -14.58 12.61 -1.65
C LEU A 537 -13.80 13.88 -1.34
N VAL A 538 -14.05 14.97 -2.08
CA VAL A 538 -13.47 16.29 -1.80
C VAL A 538 -14.56 17.31 -1.51
N ILE A 539 -14.31 18.15 -0.50
CA ILE A 539 -15.24 19.16 0.00
C ILE A 539 -14.57 20.55 -0.04
N ASP A 540 -15.26 21.54 -0.58
CA ASP A 540 -14.86 22.94 -0.58
C ASP A 540 -15.46 23.68 0.64
N ARG A 541 -16.78 23.58 0.84
CA ARG A 541 -17.47 24.30 1.91
C ARG A 541 -18.75 23.62 2.35
N PHE A 542 -19.17 23.96 3.55
CA PHE A 542 -20.50 23.64 4.10
C PHE A 542 -21.39 24.89 4.08
N THR A 543 -22.68 24.68 3.89
CA THR A 543 -23.72 25.71 4.03
C THR A 543 -24.76 25.21 5.03
N LEU A 544 -25.05 25.99 6.03
CA LEU A 544 -26.03 25.68 7.08
C LEU A 544 -27.07 26.79 7.14
N GLY A 545 -28.38 26.50 7.13
CA GLY A 545 -29.41 27.54 7.19
C GLY A 545 -30.84 27.01 7.21
N ASN A 546 -31.79 27.89 6.93
CA ASN A 546 -33.22 27.61 7.05
C ASN A 546 -33.66 26.44 6.12
N PRO A 547 -34.36 25.40 6.63
CA PRO A 547 -34.87 24.31 5.81
C PRO A 547 -35.77 24.75 4.67
N GLY A 548 -36.55 25.84 4.82
CA GLY A 548 -37.45 26.40 3.81
C GLY A 548 -36.74 27.21 2.72
N GLU A 549 -35.45 27.54 2.87
CA GLU A 549 -34.71 28.30 1.89
C GLU A 549 -34.30 27.41 0.71
N ARG A 550 -34.41 27.91 -0.52
CA ARG A 550 -33.95 27.17 -1.69
C ARG A 550 -32.56 27.64 -2.10
N TRP A 551 -31.59 26.73 -1.98
CA TRP A 551 -30.25 26.99 -2.47
C TRP A 551 -30.06 26.48 -3.90
N ILE A 552 -29.46 27.32 -4.74
CA ILE A 552 -29.18 26.97 -6.13
C ILE A 552 -27.65 26.83 -6.28
N GLY A 553 -27.18 25.61 -6.40
CA GLY A 553 -25.77 25.33 -6.71
C GLY A 553 -25.43 25.81 -8.11
N LYS A 554 -24.51 26.76 -8.22
CA LYS A 554 -23.94 27.16 -9.51
C LYS A 554 -22.85 26.21 -9.90
N ARG A 555 -22.92 25.66 -11.12
CA ARG A 555 -21.85 24.85 -11.72
C ARG A 555 -21.02 25.71 -12.66
N SER A 556 -19.71 25.38 -12.79
CA SER A 556 -18.86 26.05 -13.78
C SER A 556 -19.38 25.81 -15.20
N ASN A 557 -19.53 26.87 -15.98
CA ASN A 557 -19.96 26.77 -17.37
C ASN A 557 -18.74 26.54 -18.30
N VAL A 558 -18.99 26.10 -19.53
CA VAL A 558 -17.92 25.75 -20.49
C VAL A 558 -17.00 26.96 -20.76
N PHE A 559 -17.52 28.16 -20.74
CA PHE A 559 -16.75 29.37 -20.99
C PHE A 559 -15.84 29.73 -19.81
N GLN A 560 -16.30 29.59 -18.58
CA GLN A 560 -15.49 29.78 -17.39
C GLN A 560 -14.31 28.76 -17.35
N ARG A 561 -14.60 27.51 -17.66
CA ARG A 561 -13.54 26.46 -17.78
C ARG A 561 -12.57 26.78 -18.89
N PHE A 562 -13.03 27.22 -20.06
CA PHE A 562 -12.16 27.63 -21.14
C PHE A 562 -11.23 28.78 -20.74
N ILE A 563 -11.73 29.81 -20.02
CA ILE A 563 -10.90 30.90 -19.52
C ILE A 563 -9.83 30.39 -18.55
N VAL A 564 -10.17 29.49 -17.62
CA VAL A 564 -9.20 28.89 -16.70
C VAL A 564 -8.16 28.07 -17.46
N THR A 565 -8.58 27.22 -18.40
CA THR A 565 -7.65 26.45 -19.26
C THR A 565 -6.70 27.36 -20.05
N MET A 566 -7.20 28.46 -20.57
CA MET A 566 -6.36 29.45 -21.29
C MET A 566 -5.37 30.16 -20.34
N LYS A 567 -5.81 30.50 -19.13
CA LYS A 567 -4.91 31.07 -18.11
C LYS A 567 -3.79 30.08 -17.74
N LEU A 568 -4.15 28.81 -17.49
CA LEU A 568 -3.18 27.74 -17.21
C LEU A 568 -2.23 27.52 -18.39
N PHE A 569 -2.76 27.50 -19.61
CA PHE A 569 -1.93 27.39 -20.83
C PHE A 569 -0.92 28.53 -20.94
N PHE A 570 -1.32 29.79 -20.74
CA PHE A 570 -0.40 30.90 -20.78
C PHE A 570 0.59 30.90 -19.60
N SER A 571 0.14 30.56 -18.38
CA SER A 571 1.03 30.48 -17.22
C SER A 571 2.07 29.37 -17.38
N SER A 572 1.76 28.30 -18.12
CA SER A 572 2.68 27.20 -18.35
C SER A 572 3.97 27.61 -19.10
N PHE A 573 3.94 28.68 -19.87
CA PHE A 573 5.13 29.23 -20.53
C PHE A 573 6.09 29.96 -19.58
N PHE A 574 5.61 30.33 -18.41
CA PHE A 574 6.40 31.04 -17.40
C PHE A 574 6.69 30.20 -16.16
N LYS A 575 6.15 28.96 -16.13
CA LYS A 575 6.39 28.02 -15.04
C LYS A 575 7.76 27.39 -15.21
N ASP A 576 8.53 27.37 -14.14
CA ASP A 576 9.79 26.63 -14.07
C ASP A 576 9.49 25.12 -13.97
N TYR A 577 9.79 24.38 -15.02
CA TYR A 577 9.61 22.92 -15.07
C TYR A 577 10.86 22.16 -14.63
N ASP A 578 11.98 22.85 -14.46
CA ASP A 578 13.23 22.26 -13.98
C ASP A 578 13.23 22.12 -12.45
N ASN A 579 12.24 22.74 -11.78
CA ASN A 579 12.07 22.68 -10.33
C ASN A 579 10.64 22.20 -10.01
N VAL A 580 10.52 20.95 -9.60
CA VAL A 580 9.22 20.37 -9.23
C VAL A 580 8.72 21.02 -7.94
N GLY A 581 7.63 21.81 -8.05
CA GLY A 581 6.75 22.15 -6.94
C GLY A 581 7.31 22.95 -5.77
N SER A 582 8.25 23.91 -5.98
CA SER A 582 8.79 24.72 -4.88
C SER A 582 7.72 25.63 -4.26
N ILE A 583 7.52 25.50 -2.94
CA ILE A 583 6.57 26.30 -2.16
C ILE A 583 7.30 26.76 -0.89
N LEU A 584 8.19 27.72 -1.04
CA LEU A 584 8.88 28.31 0.10
C LEU A 584 8.22 29.65 0.50
N ALA A 585 8.10 29.87 1.79
CA ALA A 585 7.65 31.15 2.33
C ALA A 585 8.75 32.22 2.17
N ASP A 586 8.37 33.46 1.84
CA ASP A 586 9.34 34.57 1.58
C ASP A 586 10.19 34.99 2.79
N ASN A 587 9.78 34.60 3.99
CA ASN A 587 10.53 34.89 5.21
C ASN A 587 11.69 33.89 5.46
N ILE A 588 11.88 32.91 4.59
CA ILE A 588 12.98 31.95 4.69
C ILE A 588 14.19 32.50 3.92
N GLU A 589 15.28 32.76 4.64
CA GLU A 589 16.54 33.19 4.03
C GLU A 589 17.23 31.99 3.39
N ILE A 590 17.26 31.97 2.06
CA ILE A 590 17.97 30.94 1.29
C ILE A 590 19.41 31.40 1.10
N ASN A 591 20.33 30.67 1.75
CA ASN A 591 21.75 30.88 1.62
C ASN A 591 22.36 30.17 0.42
N GLU A 592 21.84 29.00 0.12
CA GLU A 592 22.35 28.11 -0.93
C GLU A 592 21.22 27.24 -1.55
N THR A 593 21.39 26.84 -2.81
CA THR A 593 20.45 25.91 -3.50
C THR A 593 21.22 24.76 -4.11
N ILE A 594 20.84 23.53 -3.83
CA ILE A 594 21.43 22.30 -4.39
C ILE A 594 20.51 21.67 -5.42
N ASN A 595 21.08 21.04 -6.44
CA ASN A 595 20.36 20.30 -7.47
C ASN A 595 20.33 18.82 -7.11
N VAL A 596 19.11 18.26 -6.99
CA VAL A 596 18.89 16.87 -6.60
C VAL A 596 18.20 16.13 -7.75
N TRP A 597 18.85 15.09 -8.27
CA TRP A 597 18.26 14.21 -9.27
C TRP A 597 17.65 12.98 -8.59
N ILE A 598 16.45 12.61 -9.00
CA ILE A 598 15.69 11.52 -8.39
C ILE A 598 15.26 10.51 -9.45
N ALA A 599 15.66 9.24 -9.26
CA ALA A 599 15.32 8.12 -10.14
C ALA A 599 13.99 7.46 -9.76
N ARG A 600 12.94 8.26 -9.51
CA ARG A 600 11.61 7.77 -9.07
C ARG A 600 10.52 8.55 -9.78
N GLY A 601 9.24 8.13 -9.60
CA GLY A 601 8.10 8.83 -10.16
C GLY A 601 7.95 10.27 -9.67
N THR A 602 7.16 11.05 -10.39
CA THR A 602 6.93 12.49 -10.10
C THR A 602 6.33 12.68 -8.71
N GLU A 603 5.39 11.81 -8.32
CA GLU A 603 4.71 11.86 -7.03
C GLU A 603 5.69 11.68 -5.85
N TRP A 604 6.69 10.81 -6.02
CA TRP A 604 7.78 10.61 -5.06
C TRP A 604 8.65 11.85 -4.91
N ALA A 605 8.97 12.47 -6.04
CA ALA A 605 9.79 13.68 -6.07
C ALA A 605 9.07 14.89 -5.48
N GLU A 606 7.77 15.01 -5.73
CA GLU A 606 6.91 16.02 -5.09
C GLU A 606 6.87 15.85 -3.58
N ALA A 607 6.70 14.62 -3.08
CA ALA A 607 6.72 14.34 -1.65
C ALA A 607 8.07 14.70 -1.01
N ILE A 608 9.22 14.38 -1.64
CA ILE A 608 10.55 14.78 -1.15
C ILE A 608 10.68 16.28 -1.11
N LYS A 609 10.24 16.97 -2.18
CA LYS A 609 10.30 18.44 -2.26
C LYS A 609 9.44 19.10 -1.21
N GLU A 610 8.21 18.64 -1.00
CA GLU A 610 7.30 19.17 0.03
C GLU A 610 7.91 19.02 1.43
N LEU A 611 8.42 17.83 1.76
CA LEU A 611 9.08 17.58 3.04
C LEU A 611 10.31 18.46 3.25
N ALA A 612 11.10 18.69 2.21
CA ALA A 612 12.27 19.55 2.29
C ALA A 612 11.88 21.03 2.48
N ASP A 613 10.87 21.52 1.76
CA ASP A 613 10.38 22.89 1.90
C ASP A 613 9.73 23.13 3.27
N GLU A 614 9.13 22.09 3.86
CA GLU A 614 8.50 22.15 5.17
C GLU A 614 9.50 22.11 6.33
N SER A 615 10.53 21.25 6.26
CA SER A 615 11.38 20.98 7.42
C SER A 615 12.89 21.15 7.19
N PHE A 616 13.40 20.95 5.97
CA PHE A 616 14.83 21.09 5.69
C PHE A 616 15.23 22.53 5.41
N THR A 617 14.61 23.15 4.42
CA THR A 617 14.96 24.49 3.96
C THR A 617 14.77 25.56 5.05
N PRO A 618 13.68 25.58 5.83
CA PRO A 618 13.49 26.55 6.90
C PRO A 618 14.55 26.47 8.01
N ASN A 619 15.06 25.26 8.29
CA ASN A 619 16.02 25.04 9.37
C ASN A 619 17.48 25.19 8.95
N SER A 620 17.79 24.92 7.67
CA SER A 620 19.16 24.94 7.15
C SER A 620 19.50 26.18 6.32
N GLY A 621 18.51 26.86 5.76
CA GLY A 621 18.71 27.89 4.72
C GLY A 621 19.15 27.31 3.38
N ILE A 622 19.08 26.00 3.17
CA ILE A 622 19.45 25.31 1.93
C ILE A 622 18.19 24.91 1.17
N ALA A 623 18.01 25.44 -0.02
CA ALA A 623 16.91 25.03 -0.91
C ALA A 623 17.31 23.85 -1.79
N ILE A 624 16.34 23.05 -2.23
CA ILE A 624 16.58 21.97 -3.18
C ILE A 624 15.83 22.19 -4.48
N ASN A 625 16.50 22.02 -5.62
CA ASN A 625 15.88 21.89 -6.95
C ASN A 625 15.81 20.43 -7.32
N VAL A 626 14.60 19.91 -7.52
CA VAL A 626 14.37 18.49 -7.77
C VAL A 626 14.12 18.25 -9.25
N ASN A 627 14.92 17.37 -9.87
CA ASN A 627 14.74 16.90 -11.24
C ASN A 627 14.45 15.41 -11.24
N VAL A 628 13.33 15.02 -11.89
CA VAL A 628 12.90 13.64 -12.00
C VAL A 628 13.45 12.99 -13.24
N LEU A 629 14.07 11.82 -13.08
CA LEU A 629 14.62 11.03 -14.17
C LEU A 629 14.09 9.59 -14.13
N PRO A 630 13.93 8.91 -15.26
CA PRO A 630 13.69 7.47 -15.27
C PRO A 630 14.83 6.73 -14.56
N GLY A 631 14.51 5.66 -13.80
CA GLY A 631 15.48 4.92 -12.97
C GLY A 631 16.73 4.46 -13.72
N SER A 632 16.58 4.00 -14.98
CA SER A 632 17.70 3.58 -15.83
C SER A 632 18.71 4.70 -16.18
N GLN A 633 18.37 5.97 -15.92
CA GLN A 633 19.20 7.11 -16.27
C GLN A 633 20.24 7.48 -15.18
N LEU A 634 20.16 6.83 -14.02
CA LEU A 634 21.11 7.03 -12.91
C LEU A 634 22.07 5.86 -12.69
N ASN A 635 22.05 4.83 -13.52
CA ASN A 635 22.88 3.63 -13.37
C ASN A 635 24.23 3.76 -14.10
N ALA A 636 25.30 3.15 -13.57
CA ALA A 636 26.65 3.24 -14.17
C ALA A 636 26.85 2.33 -15.40
N GLY A 637 26.06 1.29 -15.55
CA GLY A 637 26.26 0.22 -16.54
C GLY A 637 26.05 0.61 -18.02
N ASN A 638 25.39 1.75 -18.29
CA ASN A 638 25.04 2.21 -19.63
C ASN A 638 25.35 3.69 -19.81
N VAL A 639 25.46 4.15 -21.07
CA VAL A 639 25.50 5.58 -21.36
C VAL A 639 24.10 6.17 -21.07
N ASN A 640 23.99 6.96 -20.04
CA ASN A 640 22.74 7.53 -19.53
C ASN A 640 22.90 9.00 -19.12
N ALA A 641 21.85 9.64 -18.64
CA ALA A 641 21.86 11.05 -18.31
C ALA A 641 22.92 11.40 -17.25
N LEU A 642 23.10 10.58 -16.22
CA LEU A 642 24.09 10.84 -15.17
C LEU A 642 25.51 10.74 -15.69
N MET A 643 25.84 9.69 -16.47
CA MET A 643 27.15 9.53 -17.11
C MET A 643 27.48 10.67 -18.08
N LEU A 644 26.49 11.11 -18.87
CA LEU A 644 26.65 12.24 -19.80
C LEU A 644 26.85 13.55 -19.05
N SER A 645 26.14 13.76 -17.92
CA SER A 645 26.27 14.95 -17.10
C SER A 645 27.65 15.03 -16.42
N ILE A 646 28.18 13.90 -15.93
CA ILE A 646 29.55 13.80 -15.40
C ILE A 646 30.54 14.19 -16.47
N THR A 647 30.42 13.64 -17.68
CA THR A 647 31.37 13.91 -18.79
C THR A 647 31.29 15.35 -19.27
N SER A 648 30.13 15.99 -19.23
CA SER A 648 29.92 17.38 -19.67
C SER A 648 30.14 18.41 -18.57
N GLY A 649 30.49 18.02 -17.34
CA GLY A 649 30.64 18.92 -16.19
C GLY A 649 29.31 19.52 -15.70
N LYS A 650 28.18 18.86 -15.92
CA LYS A 650 26.84 19.32 -15.54
C LYS A 650 26.12 18.32 -14.64
N ALA A 651 26.88 17.57 -13.82
CA ALA A 651 26.29 16.64 -12.86
C ALA A 651 25.49 17.41 -11.78
N PRO A 652 24.45 16.79 -11.19
CA PRO A 652 23.74 17.36 -10.04
C PRO A 652 24.67 17.45 -8.82
N ASP A 653 24.20 18.08 -7.74
CA ASP A 653 24.90 18.05 -6.46
C ASP A 653 24.67 16.68 -5.76
N VAL A 654 23.42 16.19 -5.79
CA VAL A 654 23.01 14.93 -5.17
C VAL A 654 22.22 14.09 -6.18
N ALA A 655 22.38 12.77 -6.13
CA ALA A 655 21.51 11.83 -6.85
C ALA A 655 20.92 10.80 -5.86
N LEU A 656 19.59 10.64 -5.90
CA LEU A 656 18.81 9.71 -5.08
C LEU A 656 18.29 8.56 -5.94
N GLY A 657 18.16 7.35 -5.36
CA GLY A 657 17.68 6.17 -6.07
C GLY A 657 18.72 5.55 -7.01
N VAL A 658 19.99 5.70 -6.70
CA VAL A 658 21.10 5.15 -7.48
C VAL A 658 21.21 3.65 -7.21
N ASP A 659 21.36 2.87 -8.27
CA ASP A 659 21.55 1.41 -8.18
C ASP A 659 22.76 1.02 -7.31
N VAL A 660 22.67 -0.10 -6.62
CA VAL A 660 23.66 -0.59 -5.64
C VAL A 660 25.10 -0.69 -6.18
N THR A 661 25.27 -0.99 -7.47
CA THR A 661 26.60 -1.15 -8.08
C THR A 661 27.24 0.18 -8.51
N SER A 662 26.42 1.18 -8.75
CA SER A 662 26.85 2.45 -9.38
C SER A 662 27.76 3.32 -8.51
N PRO A 663 27.58 3.46 -7.19
CA PRO A 663 28.42 4.33 -6.36
C PRO A 663 29.91 3.99 -6.43
N VAL A 664 30.27 2.70 -6.34
CA VAL A 664 31.67 2.25 -6.46
C VAL A 664 32.20 2.42 -7.88
N GLU A 665 31.39 2.14 -8.89
CA GLU A 665 31.75 2.40 -10.31
C GLU A 665 32.05 3.90 -10.56
N PHE A 666 31.30 4.81 -9.95
CA PHE A 666 31.57 6.24 -10.00
C PHE A 666 32.78 6.64 -9.13
N ALA A 667 32.97 5.99 -7.99
CA ALA A 667 34.14 6.24 -7.14
C ALA A 667 35.46 5.90 -7.82
N ILE A 668 35.52 4.80 -8.56
CA ILE A 668 36.67 4.38 -9.37
C ILE A 668 37.03 5.47 -10.41
N ARG A 669 36.03 6.17 -10.94
CA ARG A 669 36.19 7.27 -11.91
C ARG A 669 36.42 8.65 -11.24
N ASP A 670 36.61 8.72 -9.93
CA ASP A 670 36.70 9.95 -9.11
C ASP A 670 35.49 10.90 -9.35
N ALA A 671 34.30 10.35 -9.56
CA ALA A 671 33.10 11.11 -9.90
C ALA A 671 32.16 11.37 -8.71
N VAL A 672 32.42 10.79 -7.55
CA VAL A 672 31.62 10.91 -6.32
C VAL A 672 32.49 11.23 -5.11
N TYR A 673 31.87 11.85 -4.09
CA TYR A 673 32.52 12.15 -2.83
C TYR A 673 32.64 10.93 -1.93
N ASP A 674 33.77 10.86 -1.21
CA ASP A 674 33.95 9.91 -0.11
C ASP A 674 33.23 10.44 1.14
N LEU A 675 32.08 9.88 1.42
CA LEU A 675 31.20 10.31 2.51
C LEU A 675 31.77 9.99 3.90
N SER A 676 32.70 9.03 4.00
CA SER A 676 33.35 8.70 5.28
C SER A 676 34.17 9.87 5.85
N LYS A 677 34.54 10.85 5.00
CA LYS A 677 35.25 12.07 5.37
C LYS A 677 34.34 13.22 5.79
N MET A 678 33.03 13.06 5.66
CA MET A 678 32.06 14.10 6.00
C MET A 678 31.83 14.20 7.52
N PRO A 679 31.58 15.42 8.04
CA PRO A 679 31.35 15.61 9.49
C PRO A 679 30.13 14.81 9.99
N GLY A 680 30.30 14.05 11.08
CA GLY A 680 29.21 13.26 11.68
C GLY A 680 28.82 12.00 10.90
N PHE A 681 29.66 11.54 9.97
CA PHE A 681 29.36 10.34 9.16
C PHE A 681 29.05 9.11 10.02
N GLU A 682 29.80 8.87 11.11
CA GLU A 682 29.56 7.69 11.97
C GLU A 682 28.21 7.74 12.69
N GLU A 683 27.70 8.91 13.03
CA GLU A 683 26.35 9.06 13.53
C GLU A 683 25.33 8.67 12.48
N VAL A 684 25.49 9.13 11.24
CA VAL A 684 24.62 8.75 10.12
C VAL A 684 24.73 7.25 9.86
N ARG A 685 25.94 6.69 9.84
CA ARG A 685 26.17 5.25 9.65
C ARG A 685 25.41 4.39 10.68
N SER A 686 25.34 4.83 11.93
CA SER A 686 24.68 4.13 13.02
C SER A 686 23.15 3.94 12.83
N ARG A 687 22.54 4.68 11.92
CA ARG A 687 21.10 4.59 11.60
C ARG A 687 20.74 3.34 10.79
N PHE A 688 21.73 2.63 10.26
CA PHE A 688 21.58 1.54 9.29
C PHE A 688 22.15 0.23 9.81
N VAL A 689 21.72 -0.87 9.18
CA VAL A 689 22.40 -2.17 9.33
C VAL A 689 23.77 -2.05 8.66
N ASN A 690 24.85 -2.36 9.40
CA ASN A 690 26.22 -2.09 8.93
C ASN A 690 26.55 -2.79 7.59
N ALA A 691 26.00 -3.99 7.37
CA ALA A 691 26.20 -4.74 6.12
C ALA A 691 25.78 -3.96 4.86
N LEU A 692 24.79 -3.05 4.97
CA LEU A 692 24.32 -2.25 3.83
C LEU A 692 25.38 -1.37 3.18
N PHE A 693 26.48 -1.05 3.90
CA PHE A 693 27.56 -0.23 3.36
C PHE A 693 28.58 -1.01 2.54
N THR A 694 28.66 -2.33 2.71
CA THR A 694 29.67 -3.16 2.00
C THR A 694 29.68 -2.94 0.48
N PRO A 695 28.56 -2.85 -0.24
CA PRO A 695 28.55 -2.57 -1.67
C PRO A 695 29.00 -1.14 -2.04
N TYR A 696 29.04 -0.23 -1.06
CA TYR A 696 29.38 1.18 -1.24
C TYR A 696 30.80 1.51 -0.76
N GLU A 697 31.50 0.50 -0.21
CA GLU A 697 32.88 0.64 0.30
C GLU A 697 33.90 0.33 -0.82
N TYR A 698 34.87 1.21 -0.99
CA TYR A 698 35.97 1.03 -1.94
C TYR A 698 37.23 1.76 -1.44
N ASN A 699 38.38 1.07 -1.42
CA ASN A 699 39.68 1.60 -0.97
C ASN A 699 39.64 2.36 0.37
N GLY A 700 38.83 1.89 1.32
CA GLY A 700 38.69 2.48 2.66
C GLY A 700 37.78 3.71 2.72
N GLY A 701 37.16 4.13 1.62
CA GLY A 701 36.12 5.16 1.57
C GLY A 701 34.71 4.58 1.45
N VAL A 702 33.70 5.41 1.72
CA VAL A 702 32.25 5.09 1.58
C VAL A 702 31.62 6.09 0.63
N PHE A 703 30.93 5.61 -0.41
CA PHE A 703 30.54 6.44 -1.55
C PHE A 703 29.02 6.58 -1.74
N ALA A 704 28.21 6.01 -0.86
CA ALA A 704 26.77 6.24 -0.81
C ALA A 704 26.23 6.07 0.61
N ILE A 705 25.07 6.70 0.87
CA ILE A 705 24.20 6.39 2.01
C ILE A 705 23.10 5.45 1.52
N PRO A 706 22.84 4.30 2.20
CA PRO A 706 21.73 3.45 1.86
C PRO A 706 20.37 4.18 1.96
N GLU A 707 19.52 4.06 0.94
CA GLU A 707 18.18 4.65 0.97
C GLU A 707 17.11 3.61 1.20
N THR A 708 17.23 2.47 0.50
CA THR A 708 16.29 1.35 0.61
C THR A 708 17.02 0.07 0.95
N MET A 709 16.34 -0.78 1.69
CA MET A 709 16.83 -2.12 1.99
C MET A 709 15.77 -3.18 1.67
N ASN A 710 16.23 -4.37 1.44
CA ASN A 710 15.41 -5.54 1.19
C ASN A 710 15.58 -6.55 2.33
N PHE A 711 14.87 -7.65 2.27
CA PHE A 711 15.11 -8.82 3.08
C PHE A 711 14.87 -10.09 2.25
N ASN A 712 15.59 -11.15 2.58
CA ASN A 712 15.33 -12.49 2.06
C ASN A 712 14.92 -13.36 3.24
N VAL A 713 13.72 -13.92 3.19
CA VAL A 713 13.13 -14.77 4.23
C VAL A 713 12.38 -15.94 3.61
N MET A 714 12.09 -16.94 4.41
CA MET A 714 11.25 -18.04 3.98
C MET A 714 9.77 -17.66 4.14
N PHE A 715 9.00 -17.79 3.06
CA PHE A 715 7.55 -17.67 3.05
C PHE A 715 6.90 -19.04 3.18
N TYR A 716 5.82 -19.14 3.94
CA TYR A 716 5.10 -20.40 4.10
C TYR A 716 3.59 -20.24 4.26
N ARG A 717 2.83 -21.23 3.74
CA ARG A 717 1.37 -21.33 3.85
C ARG A 717 1.01 -22.05 5.15
N LYS A 718 0.54 -21.29 6.15
CA LYS A 718 0.13 -21.82 7.47
C LYS A 718 -0.99 -22.86 7.37
N ASP A 719 -1.96 -22.62 6.52
CA ASP A 719 -3.10 -23.48 6.25
C ASP A 719 -2.64 -24.84 5.68
N ILE A 720 -1.87 -24.82 4.58
CA ILE A 720 -1.42 -26.04 3.91
C ILE A 720 -0.49 -26.86 4.82
N LEU A 721 0.51 -26.21 5.43
CA LEU A 721 1.46 -26.91 6.30
C LEU A 721 0.76 -27.58 7.49
N ARG A 722 -0.23 -26.91 8.08
CA ARG A 722 -1.03 -27.45 9.19
C ARG A 722 -1.88 -28.63 8.72
N GLN A 723 -2.56 -28.49 7.60
CA GLN A 723 -3.44 -29.53 7.02
C GLN A 723 -2.66 -30.84 6.75
N TYR A 724 -1.44 -30.73 6.21
CA TYR A 724 -0.61 -31.89 5.86
C TYR A 724 0.45 -32.23 6.90
N ASN A 725 0.41 -31.55 8.08
CA ASN A 725 1.34 -31.76 9.19
C ASN A 725 2.83 -31.66 8.78
N ILE A 726 3.16 -30.68 7.93
CA ILE A 726 4.51 -30.42 7.44
C ILE A 726 5.17 -29.39 8.37
N PRO A 727 6.32 -29.74 9.02
CA PRO A 727 7.00 -28.82 9.92
C PRO A 727 7.78 -27.74 9.15
N LEU A 728 7.96 -26.55 9.77
CA LEU A 728 8.85 -25.51 9.24
C LEU A 728 10.33 -25.92 9.43
N PRO A 729 11.14 -25.90 8.35
CA PRO A 729 12.55 -26.25 8.46
C PRO A 729 13.35 -25.11 9.11
N GLN A 730 14.15 -25.43 10.13
CA GLN A 730 15.11 -24.51 10.73
C GLN A 730 16.48 -24.58 10.04
N THR A 731 16.79 -25.75 9.47
CA THR A 731 18.05 -26.01 8.78
C THR A 731 17.82 -26.53 7.36
N ARG A 732 18.79 -26.29 6.46
CA ARG A 732 18.75 -26.84 5.10
C ARG A 732 18.68 -28.38 5.10
N ARG A 733 19.31 -29.03 6.08
CA ARG A 733 19.20 -30.47 6.23
C ARG A 733 17.77 -30.91 6.52
N GLN A 734 17.05 -30.21 7.43
CA GLN A 734 15.64 -30.50 7.68
C GLN A 734 14.79 -30.26 6.43
N LEU A 735 15.10 -29.19 5.68
CA LEU A 735 14.43 -28.88 4.41
C LEU A 735 14.57 -30.06 3.41
N TYR A 736 15.81 -30.56 3.19
CA TYR A 736 16.07 -31.60 2.20
C TYR A 736 15.59 -33.01 2.67
N ASP A 737 15.83 -33.34 3.92
CA ASP A 737 15.59 -34.69 4.42
C ASP A 737 14.12 -34.94 4.80
N HIS A 738 13.35 -33.88 5.14
CA HIS A 738 12.02 -34.04 5.69
C HIS A 738 10.94 -33.20 4.96
N VAL A 739 11.20 -31.92 4.75
CA VAL A 739 10.15 -31.00 4.27
C VAL A 739 9.89 -31.18 2.78
N MET A 740 10.92 -31.13 1.92
CA MET A 740 10.74 -31.33 0.48
C MET A 740 10.15 -32.69 0.12
N PRO A 741 10.59 -33.84 0.72
CA PRO A 741 9.93 -35.11 0.50
C PRO A 741 8.45 -35.11 0.90
N ALA A 742 8.10 -34.49 2.04
CA ALA A 742 6.71 -34.39 2.47
C ALA A 742 5.86 -33.53 1.53
N LEU A 743 6.41 -32.44 1.00
CA LEU A 743 5.76 -31.61 -0.01
C LEU A 743 5.47 -32.43 -1.27
N TYR A 744 6.49 -33.08 -1.84
CA TYR A 744 6.36 -33.84 -3.09
C TYR A 744 5.42 -35.05 -2.99
N GLN A 745 5.41 -35.74 -1.83
CA GLN A 745 4.47 -36.84 -1.56
C GLN A 745 3.01 -36.39 -1.60
N ASN A 746 2.76 -35.11 -1.28
CA ASN A 746 1.43 -34.51 -1.30
C ASN A 746 1.15 -33.67 -2.58
N GLY A 747 2.02 -33.75 -3.60
CA GLY A 747 1.82 -33.05 -4.87
C GLY A 747 2.18 -31.55 -4.86
N PHE A 748 2.86 -31.09 -3.82
CA PHE A 748 3.35 -29.73 -3.70
C PHE A 748 4.80 -29.59 -4.17
N GLU A 749 5.21 -28.36 -4.44
CA GLU A 749 6.57 -28.01 -4.81
C GLU A 749 7.23 -27.13 -3.72
N TYR A 750 8.55 -27.08 -3.71
CA TYR A 750 9.34 -26.09 -3.00
C TYR A 750 9.85 -25.07 -4.02
N TYR A 751 9.86 -23.77 -3.66
CA TYR A 751 10.37 -22.75 -4.54
C TYR A 751 11.69 -22.15 -4.03
N HIS A 752 12.64 -22.03 -4.94
CA HIS A 752 13.86 -21.24 -4.78
C HIS A 752 14.21 -20.56 -6.12
N GLY A 753 14.67 -19.32 -6.07
CA GLY A 753 15.06 -18.58 -7.26
C GLY A 753 16.30 -19.20 -7.94
N GLY A 754 16.33 -19.20 -9.28
CA GLY A 754 17.50 -19.56 -10.08
C GLY A 754 18.38 -18.35 -10.37
N LEU A 755 19.62 -18.59 -10.86
CA LEU A 755 20.51 -17.50 -11.24
C LEU A 755 20.06 -16.83 -12.54
N SER A 756 20.19 -15.51 -12.59
CA SER A 756 19.85 -14.74 -13.77
C SER A 756 21.01 -13.84 -14.25
N ASN A 757 20.97 -13.46 -15.54
CA ASN A 757 22.01 -12.62 -16.15
C ASN A 757 21.90 -11.12 -15.77
N SER A 758 20.87 -10.74 -15.03
CA SER A 758 20.68 -9.36 -14.58
C SER A 758 21.59 -9.02 -13.40
N ALA A 759 21.98 -7.77 -13.27
CA ALA A 759 22.70 -7.30 -12.10
C ALA A 759 21.88 -7.55 -10.83
N GLY A 760 22.49 -8.11 -9.79
CA GLY A 760 21.81 -8.57 -8.58
C GLY A 760 20.98 -9.85 -8.75
N GLY A 761 21.04 -10.50 -9.92
CA GLY A 761 20.29 -11.73 -10.21
C GLY A 761 20.75 -12.97 -9.46
N ASN A 762 21.81 -12.86 -8.67
CA ASN A 762 22.40 -13.97 -7.90
C ASN A 762 22.13 -13.88 -6.40
N LYS A 763 21.18 -13.04 -6.00
CA LYS A 763 20.84 -12.82 -4.58
C LYS A 763 20.56 -14.11 -3.81
N ASP A 764 19.82 -15.03 -4.44
CA ASP A 764 19.40 -16.30 -3.82
C ASP A 764 20.53 -17.29 -3.63
N PHE A 765 21.65 -17.12 -4.34
CA PHE A 765 22.85 -17.95 -4.17
C PHE A 765 23.72 -17.50 -2.98
N THR A 766 23.59 -16.26 -2.52
CA THR A 766 24.43 -15.70 -1.44
C THR A 766 24.38 -16.52 -0.16
N GLN A 767 23.19 -17.03 0.21
CA GLN A 767 23.03 -17.87 1.40
C GLN A 767 23.86 -19.17 1.30
N PHE A 768 23.93 -19.81 0.14
CA PHE A 768 24.72 -21.01 -0.07
C PHE A 768 26.20 -20.70 0.01
N MET A 769 26.61 -19.62 -0.63
CA MET A 769 27.99 -19.16 -0.62
C MET A 769 28.50 -18.88 0.80
N PHE A 770 27.79 -18.01 1.53
CA PHE A 770 28.25 -17.55 2.84
C PHE A 770 28.11 -18.61 3.94
N GLN A 771 27.05 -19.40 3.95
CA GLN A 771 26.85 -20.46 4.92
C GLN A 771 27.87 -21.61 4.73
N ASN A 772 28.39 -21.83 3.51
CA ASN A 772 29.50 -22.74 3.24
C ASN A 772 30.87 -22.12 3.53
N GLY A 773 30.95 -20.85 3.99
CA GLY A 773 32.19 -20.14 4.31
C GLY A 773 32.92 -19.57 3.10
N GLY A 774 32.25 -19.50 1.92
CA GLY A 774 32.85 -18.97 0.69
C GLY A 774 32.72 -17.46 0.55
N SER A 775 33.35 -16.92 -0.47
CA SER A 775 33.33 -15.54 -0.87
C SER A 775 33.31 -15.44 -2.41
N TYR A 776 32.79 -14.33 -2.95
CA TYR A 776 32.77 -14.09 -4.40
C TYR A 776 34.14 -13.65 -4.92
N TYR A 777 34.86 -12.89 -4.11
CA TYR A 777 36.16 -12.32 -4.46
C TYR A 777 37.18 -12.58 -3.36
N THR A 778 38.48 -12.49 -3.71
CA THR A 778 39.59 -12.43 -2.77
C THR A 778 39.48 -11.17 -1.90
N GLU A 779 40.13 -11.15 -0.73
CA GLU A 779 40.06 -10.00 0.22
C GLU A 779 40.49 -8.67 -0.41
N ASP A 780 41.42 -8.69 -1.38
CA ASP A 780 41.88 -7.53 -2.12
C ASP A 780 40.89 -7.11 -3.24
N GLY A 781 39.86 -7.90 -3.53
CA GLY A 781 38.88 -7.63 -4.58
C GLY A 781 39.40 -7.81 -6.03
N TYR A 782 40.63 -8.27 -6.23
CA TYR A 782 41.25 -8.32 -7.57
C TYR A 782 40.96 -9.61 -8.35
N ARG A 783 40.54 -10.67 -7.68
CA ARG A 783 40.23 -11.95 -8.32
C ARG A 783 38.95 -12.55 -7.76
N SER A 784 38.33 -13.39 -8.58
CA SER A 784 37.24 -14.24 -8.14
C SER A 784 37.75 -15.29 -7.14
N ALA A 785 36.99 -15.56 -6.06
CA ALA A 785 37.22 -16.64 -5.09
C ALA A 785 36.25 -17.82 -5.32
N LEU A 786 35.60 -17.88 -6.49
CA LEU A 786 34.65 -18.95 -6.83
C LEU A 786 35.34 -20.27 -7.17
N ASP A 787 36.68 -20.35 -7.21
CA ASP A 787 37.50 -21.54 -7.38
C ASP A 787 37.88 -22.20 -6.05
N THR A 788 37.41 -21.70 -4.93
CA THR A 788 37.67 -22.30 -3.60
C THR A 788 36.81 -23.55 -3.36
N PRO A 789 37.25 -24.48 -2.49
CA PRO A 789 36.45 -25.65 -2.14
C PRO A 789 35.09 -25.28 -1.54
N GLU A 790 35.00 -24.15 -0.80
CA GLU A 790 33.81 -23.60 -0.18
C GLU A 790 32.81 -23.17 -1.24
N ALA A 791 33.29 -22.41 -2.23
CA ALA A 791 32.46 -21.93 -3.34
C ALA A 791 31.97 -23.09 -4.24
N TYR A 792 32.82 -24.10 -4.47
CA TYR A 792 32.42 -25.30 -5.20
C TYR A 792 31.31 -26.08 -4.47
N ARG A 793 31.42 -26.27 -3.14
CA ARG A 793 30.37 -26.92 -2.35
C ARG A 793 29.08 -26.14 -2.41
N ALA A 794 29.15 -24.81 -2.27
CA ALA A 794 28.00 -23.94 -2.35
C ALA A 794 27.32 -24.04 -3.73
N PHE A 795 28.08 -23.95 -4.81
CA PHE A 795 27.52 -23.97 -6.17
C PHE A 795 26.96 -25.35 -6.53
N LYS A 796 27.62 -26.42 -6.08
CA LYS A 796 27.12 -27.80 -6.26
C LYS A 796 25.78 -27.96 -5.52
N GLU A 797 25.73 -27.64 -4.24
CA GLU A 797 24.53 -27.77 -3.40
C GLU A 797 23.36 -26.96 -4.03
N TYR A 798 23.65 -25.74 -4.50
CA TYR A 798 22.64 -24.90 -5.13
C TYR A 798 22.12 -25.46 -6.46
N THR A 799 22.98 -25.98 -7.32
CA THR A 799 22.55 -26.59 -8.59
C THR A 799 21.79 -27.91 -8.36
N GLU A 800 22.13 -28.65 -7.31
CA GLU A 800 21.42 -29.88 -6.92
C GLU A 800 19.98 -29.65 -6.52
N LEU A 801 19.60 -28.45 -6.04
CA LEU A 801 18.19 -28.11 -5.82
C LEU A 801 17.34 -28.35 -7.10
N PHE A 802 17.86 -27.97 -8.24
CA PHE A 802 17.16 -28.05 -9.52
C PHE A 802 17.33 -29.39 -10.22
N THR A 803 18.54 -29.97 -10.16
CA THR A 803 18.87 -31.22 -10.86
C THR A 803 18.46 -32.48 -10.08
N ASN A 804 18.55 -32.46 -8.76
CA ASN A 804 18.33 -33.61 -7.92
C ASN A 804 17.03 -33.54 -7.11
N TYR A 805 16.71 -32.35 -6.59
CA TYR A 805 15.52 -32.15 -5.75
C TYR A 805 14.30 -31.64 -6.54
N GLY A 806 14.43 -31.35 -7.83
CA GLY A 806 13.30 -31.06 -8.70
C GLY A 806 12.64 -29.69 -8.49
N VAL A 807 13.37 -28.73 -7.92
CA VAL A 807 12.87 -27.34 -7.81
C VAL A 807 12.61 -26.79 -9.21
N PRO A 808 11.45 -26.14 -9.47
CA PRO A 808 11.11 -25.65 -10.81
C PRO A 808 12.10 -24.57 -11.26
N VAL A 809 12.64 -24.74 -12.47
CA VAL A 809 13.61 -23.81 -13.07
C VAL A 809 12.94 -22.49 -13.49
N VAL A 810 11.70 -22.58 -13.95
CA VAL A 810 10.88 -21.43 -14.38
C VAL A 810 9.55 -21.50 -13.65
N ALA A 811 9.37 -20.64 -12.68
CA ALA A 811 8.12 -20.49 -11.96
C ALA A 811 7.90 -19.04 -11.51
N ASN A 812 6.66 -18.60 -11.52
CA ASN A 812 6.26 -17.36 -10.86
C ASN A 812 5.92 -17.70 -9.41
N PHE A 813 6.81 -17.38 -8.48
CA PHE A 813 6.63 -17.78 -7.07
C PHE A 813 5.37 -17.15 -6.47
N TYR A 814 5.04 -15.90 -6.79
CA TYR A 814 3.80 -15.29 -6.32
C TYR A 814 2.57 -16.13 -6.70
N GLN A 815 2.47 -16.55 -7.96
CA GLN A 815 1.34 -17.38 -8.42
C GLN A 815 1.37 -18.80 -7.83
N TYR A 816 2.55 -19.42 -7.74
CA TYR A 816 2.69 -20.75 -7.16
C TYR A 816 2.35 -20.77 -5.68
N PHE A 817 2.78 -19.76 -4.94
CA PHE A 817 2.48 -19.61 -3.53
C PHE A 817 0.99 -19.29 -3.30
N ARG A 818 0.45 -18.37 -4.10
CA ARG A 818 -0.94 -17.95 -4.06
C ARG A 818 -1.89 -19.12 -4.28
N THR A 819 -1.64 -19.94 -5.31
CA THR A 819 -2.43 -21.13 -5.64
C THR A 819 -2.10 -22.34 -4.76
N GLY A 820 -1.09 -22.26 -3.90
CA GLY A 820 -0.68 -23.35 -3.01
C GLY A 820 0.20 -24.41 -3.66
N ILE A 821 0.59 -24.27 -4.93
CA ILE A 821 1.50 -25.21 -5.63
C ILE A 821 2.85 -25.31 -4.90
N ALA A 822 3.43 -24.16 -4.55
CA ALA A 822 4.65 -24.08 -3.75
C ALA A 822 4.35 -23.39 -2.41
N PRO A 823 3.90 -24.16 -1.40
CA PRO A 823 3.49 -23.59 -0.12
C PRO A 823 4.67 -23.16 0.76
N ILE A 824 5.91 -23.44 0.37
CA ILE A 824 7.14 -22.96 1.00
C ILE A 824 8.10 -22.50 -0.10
N GLY A 825 8.77 -21.37 0.13
CA GLY A 825 9.84 -20.87 -0.73
C GLY A 825 10.54 -19.65 -0.16
N ILE A 826 11.58 -19.19 -0.85
CA ILE A 826 12.36 -18.01 -0.47
C ILE A 826 11.86 -16.82 -1.27
N GLY A 827 11.65 -15.69 -0.60
CA GLY A 827 11.18 -14.45 -1.22
C GLY A 827 11.69 -13.21 -0.50
N ASP A 828 11.35 -12.06 -1.05
CA ASP A 828 11.84 -10.76 -0.62
C ASP A 828 10.70 -9.77 -0.29
N PHE A 829 11.08 -8.52 0.01
CA PHE A 829 10.14 -7.44 0.28
C PHE A 829 9.08 -7.27 -0.83
N GLY A 830 9.48 -7.40 -2.10
CA GLY A 830 8.55 -7.31 -3.23
C GLY A 830 7.45 -8.37 -3.17
N LEU A 831 7.81 -9.62 -2.88
CA LEU A 831 6.85 -10.70 -2.69
C LEU A 831 5.95 -10.44 -1.46
N PHE A 832 6.54 -9.98 -0.34
CA PHE A 832 5.77 -9.63 0.86
C PHE A 832 4.68 -8.60 0.53
N MET A 833 5.04 -7.56 -0.21
CA MET A 833 4.09 -6.53 -0.63
C MET A 833 3.03 -7.07 -1.59
N GLN A 834 3.42 -7.87 -2.59
CA GLN A 834 2.45 -8.49 -3.51
C GLN A 834 1.44 -9.38 -2.77
N LEU A 835 1.88 -10.20 -1.83
CA LEU A 835 0.98 -11.05 -1.04
C LEU A 835 0.09 -10.23 -0.10
N SER A 836 0.65 -9.21 0.55
CA SER A 836 -0.11 -8.36 1.48
C SER A 836 -1.18 -7.53 0.80
N VAL A 837 -0.92 -7.06 -0.44
CA VAL A 837 -1.79 -6.14 -1.16
C VAL A 837 -2.66 -6.88 -2.18
N ALA A 838 -2.10 -7.77 -3.00
CA ALA A 838 -2.77 -8.32 -4.17
C ALA A 838 -3.31 -9.77 -3.98
N ALA A 839 -3.22 -10.34 -2.77
CA ALA A 839 -3.74 -11.68 -2.47
C ALA A 839 -4.63 -11.67 -1.21
N PRO A 840 -5.79 -10.99 -1.24
CA PRO A 840 -6.67 -10.86 -0.08
C PRO A 840 -7.17 -12.21 0.44
N GLU A 841 -7.34 -13.20 -0.42
CA GLU A 841 -7.72 -14.56 -0.07
C GLU A 841 -6.70 -15.31 0.78
N LEU A 842 -5.46 -14.80 0.85
CA LEU A 842 -4.39 -15.36 1.67
C LEU A 842 -4.23 -14.66 3.02
N ALA A 843 -5.02 -13.64 3.33
CA ALA A 843 -4.92 -12.93 4.60
C ALA A 843 -5.01 -13.92 5.78
N GLY A 844 -4.06 -13.87 6.71
CA GLY A 844 -3.96 -14.79 7.84
C GLY A 844 -3.48 -16.22 7.54
N LYS A 845 -3.42 -16.65 6.27
CA LYS A 845 -3.07 -18.03 5.87
C LYS A 845 -1.59 -18.23 5.59
N TRP A 846 -0.79 -17.20 5.60
CA TRP A 846 0.65 -17.29 5.37
C TRP A 846 1.45 -16.56 6.46
N GLY A 847 2.73 -16.77 6.45
CA GLY A 847 3.67 -16.11 7.33
C GLY A 847 5.08 -16.17 6.75
N ILE A 848 5.98 -15.48 7.41
CA ILE A 848 7.40 -15.51 7.12
C ILE A 848 8.19 -16.16 8.26
N ALA A 849 9.36 -16.69 7.96
CA ALA A 849 10.29 -17.26 8.92
C ALA A 849 11.73 -16.98 8.46
N PRO A 850 12.73 -17.00 9.38
CA PRO A 850 14.11 -16.85 8.99
C PRO A 850 14.54 -17.93 8.00
N LEU A 851 15.54 -17.63 7.16
CA LEU A 851 16.09 -18.59 6.20
C LEU A 851 16.55 -19.89 6.89
N PRO A 852 16.32 -21.07 6.27
CA PRO A 852 16.86 -22.31 6.77
C PRO A 852 18.40 -22.25 6.68
N GLY A 853 19.06 -22.40 7.83
CA GLY A 853 20.51 -22.25 7.95
C GLY A 853 21.29 -23.56 7.99
N VAL A 854 22.58 -23.43 8.26
CA VAL A 854 23.48 -24.57 8.50
C VAL A 854 23.89 -24.62 9.97
N GLU A 855 23.76 -25.77 10.59
CA GLU A 855 24.21 -25.96 11.98
C GLU A 855 25.74 -25.90 12.05
N LYS A 856 26.25 -25.02 12.90
CA LYS A 856 27.69 -24.82 13.16
C LYS A 856 27.98 -24.92 14.67
N ILE A 857 29.22 -25.18 15.00
CA ILE A 857 29.67 -25.30 16.38
C ILE A 857 30.66 -24.15 16.67
N ASN A 858 30.38 -23.39 17.71
CA ASN A 858 31.31 -22.37 18.23
C ASN A 858 32.58 -22.98 18.83
N SER A 859 33.57 -22.15 19.06
CA SER A 859 34.83 -22.55 19.71
C SER A 859 34.65 -23.05 21.16
N ASP A 860 33.55 -22.70 21.82
CA ASP A 860 33.16 -23.16 23.17
C ASP A 860 32.36 -24.48 23.18
N GLY A 861 32.07 -25.04 21.99
CA GLY A 861 31.29 -26.28 21.82
C GLY A 861 29.77 -26.06 21.73
N THR A 862 29.26 -24.85 21.83
CA THR A 862 27.82 -24.56 21.64
C THR A 862 27.44 -24.62 20.15
N SER A 863 26.28 -25.20 19.81
CA SER A 863 25.77 -25.19 18.45
C SER A 863 24.93 -23.96 18.19
N TYR A 864 25.00 -23.46 16.97
CA TYR A 864 24.12 -22.39 16.45
C TYR A 864 23.75 -22.66 15.00
N ILE A 865 22.70 -22.01 14.53
CA ILE A 865 22.26 -22.09 13.13
C ILE A 865 22.74 -20.84 12.42
N ASP A 866 23.69 -21.02 11.47
CA ASP A 866 24.18 -19.94 10.61
C ASP A 866 23.16 -19.68 9.48
N ARG A 867 22.52 -18.50 9.49
CA ARG A 867 21.53 -18.06 8.50
C ARG A 867 22.06 -16.96 7.56
N THR A 868 23.38 -16.81 7.49
CA THR A 868 24.03 -15.72 6.74
C THR A 868 23.56 -15.69 5.27
N ALA A 869 23.08 -14.53 4.84
CA ALA A 869 22.66 -14.25 3.48
C ALA A 869 22.91 -12.77 3.12
N GLY A 870 22.93 -12.48 1.83
CA GLY A 870 23.17 -11.12 1.30
C GLY A 870 22.03 -10.60 0.44
N SER A 871 22.34 -9.54 -0.33
CA SER A 871 21.44 -8.84 -1.25
C SER A 871 20.26 -8.16 -0.55
N ILE A 872 20.54 -7.56 0.61
CA ILE A 872 19.58 -6.71 1.34
C ILE A 872 19.72 -5.22 0.97
N THR A 873 20.86 -4.78 0.42
CA THR A 873 21.04 -3.41 -0.09
C THR A 873 20.35 -3.25 -1.44
N ALA A 874 19.56 -2.18 -1.61
CA ALA A 874 18.83 -1.96 -2.87
C ALA A 874 19.27 -0.67 -3.58
N GLN A 875 19.01 0.50 -3.02
CA GLN A 875 19.35 1.79 -3.62
C GLN A 875 20.11 2.67 -2.64
N GLY A 876 20.90 3.59 -3.19
CA GLY A 876 21.69 4.54 -2.40
C GLY A 876 21.63 5.98 -2.92
N ALA A 877 22.01 6.90 -2.05
CA ALA A 877 22.15 8.33 -2.30
C ALA A 877 23.63 8.72 -2.37
N ILE A 878 24.01 9.49 -3.39
CA ILE A 878 25.40 9.90 -3.66
C ILE A 878 25.54 11.42 -3.76
N ILE A 879 26.74 11.93 -3.44
CA ILE A 879 27.14 13.33 -3.71
C ILE A 879 28.15 13.31 -4.87
N MET A 880 27.86 14.10 -5.90
CA MET A 880 28.72 14.16 -7.09
C MET A 880 29.99 14.98 -6.81
N LYS A 881 31.14 14.48 -7.23
CA LYS A 881 32.45 15.11 -7.05
C LYS A 881 32.57 16.51 -7.70
N GLN A 882 31.77 16.74 -8.72
CA GLN A 882 31.70 18.04 -9.43
C GLN A 882 30.86 19.08 -8.68
N SER A 883 30.15 18.68 -7.63
CA SER A 883 29.42 19.64 -6.80
C SER A 883 30.39 20.64 -6.14
N ASN A 884 30.05 21.91 -6.21
CA ASN A 884 30.73 22.97 -5.49
C ASN A 884 30.14 23.22 -4.09
N LYS A 885 29.17 22.35 -3.68
CA LYS A 885 28.35 22.47 -2.47
C LYS A 885 28.32 21.16 -1.69
N PRO A 886 29.45 20.50 -1.44
CA PRO A 886 29.46 19.18 -0.82
C PRO A 886 28.92 19.19 0.62
N GLU A 887 29.16 20.28 1.39
CA GLU A 887 28.67 20.42 2.75
C GLU A 887 27.15 20.57 2.79
N ALA A 888 26.56 21.41 1.93
CA ALA A 888 25.12 21.58 1.81
C ALA A 888 24.44 20.28 1.33
N SER A 889 25.07 19.57 0.40
CA SER A 889 24.62 18.26 -0.09
C SER A 889 24.64 17.21 1.03
N TRP A 890 25.66 17.26 1.90
CA TRP A 890 25.76 16.38 3.04
C TRP A 890 24.71 16.67 4.12
N GLU A 891 24.45 17.94 4.42
CA GLU A 891 23.37 18.33 5.33
C GLU A 891 22.01 17.82 4.82
N PHE A 892 21.77 17.89 3.51
CA PHE A 892 20.57 17.31 2.90
C PHE A 892 20.52 15.79 3.08
N LEU A 893 21.59 15.03 2.86
CA LEU A 893 21.61 13.58 3.06
C LEU A 893 21.44 13.19 4.54
N LYS A 894 21.99 13.96 5.49
CA LYS A 894 21.75 13.76 6.93
C LYS A 894 20.27 13.92 7.28
N TRP A 895 19.65 14.97 6.77
CA TRP A 895 18.21 15.21 6.93
C TRP A 895 17.38 14.10 6.26
N TRP A 896 17.66 13.81 4.99
CA TRP A 896 16.95 12.81 4.21
C TRP A 896 16.97 11.42 4.87
N SER A 897 18.12 11.02 5.38
CA SER A 897 18.31 9.70 6.02
C SER A 897 17.86 9.63 7.49
N SER A 898 17.27 10.71 8.05
CA SER A 898 16.80 10.71 9.43
C SER A 898 15.57 9.84 9.62
N GLU A 899 15.38 9.33 10.84
CA GLU A 899 14.23 8.47 11.23
C GLU A 899 12.90 9.16 10.94
N GLU A 900 12.74 10.41 11.40
CA GLU A 900 11.51 11.18 11.23
C GLU A 900 11.13 11.37 9.76
N ILE A 901 12.09 11.79 8.94
CA ILE A 901 11.84 12.11 7.53
C ILE A 901 11.56 10.85 6.72
N GLN A 902 12.29 9.78 6.97
CA GLN A 902 12.07 8.50 6.30
C GLN A 902 10.70 7.90 6.65
N ALA A 903 10.29 7.97 7.90
CA ALA A 903 8.96 7.52 8.33
C ALA A 903 7.83 8.40 7.78
N ARG A 904 8.00 9.73 7.75
CA ARG A 904 7.02 10.65 7.14
C ARG A 904 6.90 10.43 5.65
N PHE A 905 8.01 10.33 4.95
CA PHE A 905 8.02 10.06 3.51
C PHE A 905 7.31 8.76 3.15
N ALA A 906 7.55 7.70 3.92
CA ALA A 906 6.89 6.42 3.74
C ALA A 906 5.35 6.55 3.78
N ARG A 907 4.83 7.28 4.78
CA ARG A 907 3.38 7.52 4.92
C ARG A 907 2.81 8.39 3.80
N GLU A 908 3.52 9.47 3.43
CA GLU A 908 3.08 10.37 2.37
C GLU A 908 2.96 9.64 1.02
N VAL A 909 3.95 8.83 0.67
CA VAL A 909 3.97 8.09 -0.58
C VAL A 909 2.88 7.01 -0.58
N GLU A 910 2.69 6.28 0.52
CA GLU A 910 1.60 5.30 0.64
C GLU A 910 0.21 5.98 0.58
N ALA A 911 0.08 7.19 1.11
CA ALA A 911 -1.17 7.95 1.01
C ALA A 911 -1.45 8.48 -0.40
N LEU A 912 -0.40 8.88 -1.13
CA LEU A 912 -0.52 9.44 -2.47
C LEU A 912 -0.76 8.39 -3.55
N ILE A 913 -0.04 7.28 -3.47
CA ILE A 913 0.02 6.28 -4.56
C ILE A 913 -0.83 5.05 -4.18
N GLY A 914 -0.71 4.58 -2.95
CA GLY A 914 -1.38 3.37 -2.48
C GLY A 914 -0.45 2.47 -1.66
N ALA A 915 -1.01 1.38 -1.11
CA ALA A 915 -0.24 0.43 -0.30
C ALA A 915 0.89 -0.26 -1.09
N GLU A 916 0.76 -0.36 -2.42
CA GLU A 916 1.77 -0.91 -3.32
C GLU A 916 3.05 -0.08 -3.38
N ALA A 917 2.97 1.20 -3.02
CA ALA A 917 4.11 2.11 -2.99
C ALA A 917 4.78 2.22 -1.61
N ARG A 918 4.52 1.27 -0.70
CA ARG A 918 5.14 1.24 0.63
C ARG A 918 6.66 1.35 0.52
N TRP A 919 7.21 2.31 1.27
CA TRP A 919 8.63 2.63 1.25
C TRP A 919 9.44 1.66 2.12
N ASN A 920 10.40 0.97 1.54
CA ASN A 920 11.31 0.06 2.24
C ASN A 920 12.59 0.79 2.69
N THR A 921 12.44 1.77 3.57
CA THR A 921 13.56 2.59 4.06
C THR A 921 14.71 1.75 4.61
N ALA A 922 15.94 2.17 4.34
CA ALA A 922 17.14 1.57 4.93
C ALA A 922 17.41 2.04 6.38
N ASN A 923 16.77 3.12 6.82
CA ASN A 923 16.87 3.56 8.22
C ASN A 923 16.14 2.56 9.12
N LYS A 924 16.90 1.91 10.01
CA LYS A 924 16.40 0.83 10.86
C LYS A 924 15.21 1.27 11.72
N LYS A 925 15.34 2.38 12.45
CA LYS A 925 14.26 2.87 13.32
C LYS A 925 13.04 3.35 12.55
N ALA A 926 13.24 4.01 11.42
CA ALA A 926 12.13 4.39 10.55
C ALA A 926 11.40 3.14 10.02
N PHE A 927 12.13 2.08 9.64
CA PHE A 927 11.54 0.82 9.19
C PHE A 927 10.70 0.17 10.31
N GLU A 928 11.25 0.10 11.53
CA GLU A 928 10.54 -0.41 12.73
C GLU A 928 9.24 0.38 13.03
N SER A 929 9.23 1.67 12.72
CA SER A 929 8.06 2.55 12.92
C SER A 929 6.97 2.44 11.84
N LEU A 930 7.19 1.69 10.76
CA LEU A 930 6.18 1.43 9.73
C LEU A 930 5.13 0.43 10.23
N SER A 931 4.05 0.27 9.47
CA SER A 931 2.90 -0.59 9.82
C SER A 931 3.22 -2.08 9.62
N TRP A 932 4.15 -2.62 10.42
CA TRP A 932 4.48 -4.04 10.48
C TRP A 932 3.67 -4.75 11.56
N LYS A 933 3.32 -6.01 11.31
CA LYS A 933 2.91 -6.90 12.41
C LYS A 933 4.15 -7.26 13.23
N SER A 934 3.99 -7.32 14.54
CA SER A 934 5.11 -7.60 15.48
C SER A 934 5.86 -8.88 15.12
N ASP A 935 5.13 -9.97 14.80
CA ASP A 935 5.73 -11.25 14.41
C ASP A 935 6.56 -11.15 13.14
N ASP A 936 6.04 -10.44 12.11
CA ASP A 936 6.76 -10.28 10.85
C ASP A 936 8.02 -9.42 11.03
N LEU A 937 7.92 -8.34 11.80
CA LEU A 937 9.06 -7.47 12.11
C LEU A 937 10.15 -8.25 12.86
N ALA A 938 9.79 -9.03 13.87
CA ALA A 938 10.74 -9.85 14.63
C ALA A 938 11.52 -10.83 13.74
N VAL A 939 10.85 -11.48 12.77
CA VAL A 939 11.48 -12.36 11.78
C VAL A 939 12.48 -11.60 10.89
N ILE A 940 12.08 -10.43 10.40
CA ILE A 940 12.93 -9.60 9.54
C ILE A 940 14.17 -9.14 10.31
N GLU A 941 14.01 -8.68 11.55
CA GLU A 941 15.12 -8.24 12.41
C GLU A 941 16.06 -9.40 12.76
N GLU A 942 15.53 -10.59 13.08
CA GLU A 942 16.33 -11.79 13.29
C GLU A 942 17.18 -12.11 12.06
N GLN A 943 16.61 -12.03 10.85
CA GLN A 943 17.35 -12.29 9.62
C GLN A 943 18.43 -11.22 9.35
N TRP A 944 18.21 -9.95 9.70
CA TRP A 944 19.21 -8.89 9.52
C TRP A 944 20.46 -9.06 10.39
N VAL A 945 20.38 -9.74 11.54
CA VAL A 945 21.57 -10.11 12.33
C VAL A 945 22.57 -10.94 11.49
N TRP A 946 22.06 -11.70 10.52
CA TRP A 946 22.83 -12.57 9.63
C TRP A 946 23.17 -11.90 8.28
N ALA A 947 22.94 -10.60 8.14
CA ALA A 947 23.19 -9.89 6.90
C ALA A 947 24.70 -9.81 6.58
N ARG A 948 25.04 -10.22 5.36
CA ARG A 948 26.39 -10.09 4.78
C ARG A 948 26.27 -9.79 3.30
N GLU A 949 26.82 -8.66 2.86
CA GLU A 949 26.75 -8.25 1.47
C GLU A 949 27.96 -8.66 0.64
N VAL A 950 27.75 -8.71 -0.68
CA VAL A 950 28.81 -8.93 -1.66
C VAL A 950 29.45 -7.58 -1.96
N PRO A 951 30.79 -7.42 -1.83
CA PRO A 951 31.44 -6.16 -2.17
C PRO A 951 31.38 -5.92 -3.69
N VAL A 952 31.21 -4.66 -4.08
CA VAL A 952 31.32 -4.23 -5.48
C VAL A 952 32.80 -4.01 -5.82
N VAL A 953 33.29 -4.71 -6.82
CA VAL A 953 34.69 -4.63 -7.27
C VAL A 953 34.78 -4.18 -8.73
N LEU A 954 35.90 -3.64 -9.11
CA LEU A 954 36.14 -3.14 -10.48
C LEU A 954 35.99 -4.28 -11.51
N GLY A 955 35.00 -4.16 -12.38
CA GLY A 955 34.63 -5.20 -13.35
C GLY A 955 33.73 -6.31 -12.79
N GLY A 956 33.34 -6.24 -11.51
CA GLY A 956 32.54 -7.26 -10.83
C GLY A 956 31.13 -7.46 -11.40
N TYR A 957 30.57 -6.49 -12.11
CA TYR A 957 29.25 -6.58 -12.75
C TYR A 957 29.13 -7.71 -13.79
N PHE A 958 30.25 -8.25 -14.28
CA PHE A 958 30.24 -9.43 -15.14
C PHE A 958 30.10 -10.76 -14.38
N THR A 959 30.35 -10.76 -13.07
CA THR A 959 30.32 -11.97 -12.24
C THR A 959 28.97 -12.65 -12.27
N ASP A 960 27.88 -11.89 -12.12
CA ASP A 960 26.52 -12.41 -12.16
C ASP A 960 26.23 -13.13 -13.47
N ARG A 961 26.60 -12.53 -14.60
CA ARG A 961 26.40 -13.12 -15.93
C ARG A 961 27.17 -14.43 -16.11
N HIS A 962 28.43 -14.47 -15.71
CA HIS A 962 29.24 -15.68 -15.90
C HIS A 962 28.81 -16.79 -14.95
N LEU A 963 28.41 -16.45 -13.71
CA LEU A 963 27.88 -17.40 -12.74
C LEU A 963 26.52 -17.96 -13.21
N ALA A 964 25.62 -17.12 -13.73
CA ALA A 964 24.37 -17.55 -14.33
C ALA A 964 24.59 -18.46 -15.57
N ASN A 965 25.60 -18.16 -16.41
CA ASN A 965 25.97 -19.03 -17.53
C ASN A 965 26.46 -20.40 -17.05
N ALA A 966 27.23 -20.45 -15.96
CA ALA A 966 27.66 -21.72 -15.37
C ALA A 966 26.47 -22.50 -14.82
N TRP A 967 25.55 -21.84 -14.13
CA TRP A 967 24.32 -22.45 -13.64
C TRP A 967 23.46 -23.00 -14.78
N ASN A 968 23.23 -22.22 -15.85
CA ASN A 968 22.52 -22.68 -17.05
C ASN A 968 23.20 -23.89 -17.70
N THR A 969 24.54 -23.92 -17.73
CA THR A 969 25.30 -25.06 -18.26
C THR A 969 25.01 -26.33 -17.46
N VAL A 970 24.98 -26.25 -16.12
CA VAL A 970 24.71 -27.38 -15.26
C VAL A 970 23.23 -27.77 -15.26
N VAL A 971 22.34 -26.82 -14.99
CA VAL A 971 20.91 -27.08 -14.73
C VAL A 971 20.12 -27.31 -16.02
N ILE A 972 20.38 -26.52 -17.06
CA ILE A 972 19.64 -26.62 -18.33
C ILE A 972 20.29 -27.59 -19.30
N SER A 973 21.64 -27.57 -19.40
CA SER A 973 22.36 -28.34 -20.41
C SER A 973 22.96 -29.65 -19.89
N GLY A 974 22.87 -29.94 -18.56
CA GLY A 974 23.38 -31.16 -17.95
C GLY A 974 24.91 -31.25 -17.90
N GLY A 975 25.60 -30.09 -17.92
CA GLY A 975 27.07 -30.02 -17.87
C GLY A 975 27.65 -30.33 -16.46
N GLU A 976 28.93 -30.64 -16.42
CA GLU A 976 29.61 -30.92 -15.16
C GLU A 976 29.82 -29.64 -14.31
N VAL A 977 29.45 -29.72 -13.04
CA VAL A 977 29.48 -28.61 -12.07
C VAL A 977 30.88 -27.97 -11.99
N ARG A 978 31.94 -28.78 -11.87
CA ARG A 978 33.32 -28.29 -11.78
C ARG A 978 33.76 -27.55 -13.02
N GLU A 979 33.57 -28.14 -14.19
CA GLU A 979 33.97 -27.54 -15.48
C GLU A 979 33.24 -26.21 -15.76
N ALA A 980 31.95 -26.18 -15.44
CA ALA A 980 31.13 -24.97 -15.61
C ALA A 980 31.62 -23.83 -14.71
N LEU A 981 31.88 -24.12 -13.44
CA LEU A 981 32.36 -23.13 -12.48
C LEU A 981 33.79 -22.66 -12.77
N GLU A 982 34.72 -23.55 -13.11
CA GLU A 982 36.11 -23.21 -13.50
C GLU A 982 36.13 -22.31 -14.76
N LYS A 983 35.24 -22.58 -15.72
CA LYS A 983 35.09 -21.72 -16.89
C LYS A 983 34.59 -20.33 -16.51
N ALA A 984 33.57 -20.25 -15.65
CA ALA A 984 33.06 -18.97 -15.15
C ALA A 984 34.15 -18.17 -14.42
N VAL A 985 34.91 -18.80 -13.53
CA VAL A 985 36.03 -18.15 -12.82
C VAL A 985 37.08 -17.60 -13.81
N LYS A 986 37.45 -18.39 -14.83
CA LYS A 986 38.38 -17.92 -15.85
C LYS A 986 37.85 -16.69 -16.60
N ASP A 987 36.57 -16.71 -16.97
CA ASP A 987 35.94 -15.61 -17.70
C ASP A 987 35.80 -14.38 -16.79
N ILE A 988 35.36 -14.53 -15.53
CA ILE A 988 35.31 -13.46 -14.53
C ILE A 988 36.68 -12.83 -14.35
N ASN A 989 37.71 -13.64 -14.08
CA ASN A 989 39.08 -13.12 -13.85
C ASN A 989 39.64 -12.40 -15.08
N ARG A 990 39.24 -12.78 -16.30
CA ARG A 990 39.61 -12.05 -17.51
C ARG A 990 38.96 -10.66 -17.54
N GLU A 991 37.66 -10.57 -17.22
CA GLU A 991 36.94 -9.29 -17.20
C GLU A 991 37.45 -8.36 -16.08
N LEU A 992 37.68 -8.90 -14.88
CA LEU A 992 38.28 -8.15 -13.78
C LEU A 992 39.62 -7.55 -14.19
N ARG A 993 40.50 -8.36 -14.76
CA ARG A 993 41.84 -7.92 -15.23
C ARG A 993 41.74 -6.87 -16.29
N MET A 994 40.89 -7.03 -17.31
CA MET A 994 40.72 -6.04 -18.37
C MET A 994 40.30 -4.68 -17.79
N LYS A 995 39.42 -4.66 -16.80
CA LYS A 995 38.99 -3.42 -16.14
C LYS A 995 40.08 -2.82 -15.25
N GLN A 996 40.84 -3.65 -14.54
CA GLN A 996 41.98 -3.22 -13.73
C GLN A 996 43.07 -2.57 -14.63
N GLU A 997 43.36 -3.15 -15.78
CA GLU A 997 44.27 -2.59 -16.78
C GLU A 997 43.74 -1.27 -17.36
N GLU A 998 42.45 -1.20 -17.70
CA GLU A 998 41.81 0.02 -18.20
C GLU A 998 41.92 1.20 -17.22
N TYR A 999 41.85 0.93 -15.92
CA TYR A 999 41.93 1.95 -14.88
C TYR A 999 43.35 2.09 -14.25
N GLY A 1000 44.35 1.42 -14.82
CA GLY A 1000 45.73 1.57 -14.36
C GLY A 1000 46.05 1.03 -12.98
N VAL A 1001 45.24 0.07 -12.52
CA VAL A 1001 45.48 -0.65 -11.26
C VAL A 1001 46.64 -1.62 -11.48
N ILE A 1002 47.84 -1.29 -10.94
CA ILE A 1002 49.02 -2.13 -11.03
C ILE A 1002 48.88 -3.25 -9.98
N ILE A 1003 48.60 -4.45 -10.43
CA ILE A 1003 48.65 -5.63 -9.55
C ILE A 1003 50.11 -6.04 -9.38
N ASN A 1004 50.68 -5.70 -8.21
CA ASN A 1004 51.98 -6.21 -7.84
C ASN A 1004 51.85 -7.66 -7.39
N GLY A 1005 52.01 -8.58 -8.33
CA GLY A 1005 52.06 -10.01 -7.98
C GLY A 1005 51.71 -10.90 -9.16
N ASN A 1006 52.59 -11.80 -9.52
CA ASN A 1006 52.68 -12.78 -10.61
C ASN A 1006 51.39 -13.47 -11.01
#